data_4b8ee0f820b066ba02ba2ed6654a920e
#
_entry.id   4b8ee0f820b066ba02ba2ed6654a920e
#
_cell.length_a   1.000
_cell.length_b   1.000
_cell.length_c   1.000
_cell.angle_alpha   90.00
_cell.angle_beta   90.00
_cell.angle_gamma   90.00
#
_symmetry.space_group_name_H-M   'P 1'
#
loop_
_entity.id
_entity.type
_entity.pdbx_description
1 polymer ?
#
loop_
_entity_poly.entity_id
_entity_poly.type
_entity_poly.pdbx_seq_one_letter_code
_entity_poly.pdbx_strand_id
1 'polypeptide(L)'
;MNSNLIALATRSAVPSPTQAEHENTGVECFTMNTSSRFIRWFADISIGDIPLVGGKNASLGEMFHELNSQGVKVPEGFAVTAEGYRHFLHSTGLDARIQEILGGLNTADMDNLQQRGSEVRQAILATALPQDLEDEILEAYLTLSGPGKPPLDVAVRSSATAEDLPDASFAGQQETYLNVQGNASLLEHCRRSFASLFTDRAISYRVDQGFEHTAIALSIGVQRMVRSDLGSAGVMFTIDTETGFRDAVLINAAYGLGENVVLGSVNPDEYYVFKPTLKQGFRPILQKRVGSKEFKLIYDTGGSRMVKNVPVSPGDRARFALSDDDILQLARWACIIEDHYSAKRGQPTPMDIEWAKDGRTGELFIVQARPETVQAQKDLDVIQTFKLKERGKVLITGRSVGEKIASGPVRVVKSVEYLREFREGDILVADKTDPDWEPVMKKASAIVTNRGGRTCHAAIVSRELGVPAIVGTEHGTEVLKEGQLVTISCAEGDTGIVYDGNLPFEVQQTNIKDLQRPRTKVMMNLANPEEAFALSFLPNDGVGLARMEFIINTYIKVHPLALLDFDKLADPVAKAEIEKLTRSYTDKPQYFVDRLAQGVAMLAAAFYPKDVILRLSDFKSNEYANLIGGKAYEPVEENPMIGFRGASRYYHPRYQAGFALECQAVRRVREDMGLTNLKVMIPFCRTIDEGLRVQAEMEKHGLKRGVNGLEIYVMCEIPSNVILAAEFADIFDGFSIGSNDLTQLILGVDRDSEIVAPIFNERNAAVKSMIAQVIKVCREKHRKIGICGQAPSDYPEFAQFLVEQGIDSISLNPDTVLKTSLAILEKERALARVP
;
A
#
# COMPACT_ATOMS: atom_id res chain seq x y z
N MET A 1 -2.20 11.75 -66.99
CA MET A 1 -1.12 11.58 -67.93
C MET A 1 0.04 11.05 -67.15
N ASN A 2 0.21 9.76 -67.11
CA ASN A 2 1.31 8.97 -67.70
C ASN A 2 2.64 9.28 -67.06
N SER A 3 3.50 8.44 -66.64
CA SER A 3 3.60 6.95 -66.67
C SER A 3 4.99 6.62 -66.09
N ASN A 4 5.11 5.54 -65.40
CA ASN A 4 6.12 4.46 -65.38
C ASN A 4 7.58 4.72 -65.78
N LEU A 5 8.51 4.12 -65.03
CA LEU A 5 9.44 3.04 -65.42
C LEU A 5 10.55 2.89 -64.39
N ILE A 6 10.69 1.80 -63.64
CA ILE A 6 11.42 0.53 -63.80
C ILE A 6 12.85 0.72 -64.31
N ALA A 7 13.81 0.28 -63.48
CA ALA A 7 14.94 -0.62 -63.84
C ALA A 7 15.92 -0.76 -62.67
N LEU A 8 16.03 -1.97 -62.06
CA LEU A 8 17.04 -3.01 -62.26
C LEU A 8 18.45 -2.75 -61.65
N ALA A 9 18.65 -3.40 -60.56
CA ALA A 9 19.70 -4.35 -60.18
C ALA A 9 21.15 -4.16 -60.65
N THR A 10 22.04 -4.12 -59.68
CA THR A 10 23.29 -4.90 -59.75
C THR A 10 23.67 -5.41 -58.36
N ARG A 11 23.87 -6.69 -58.22
CA ARG A 11 24.45 -7.44 -57.12
C ARG A 11 25.94 -7.08 -57.00
N SER A 12 26.39 -6.81 -55.76
CA SER A 12 27.79 -7.05 -55.40
C SER A 12 27.83 -7.93 -54.19
N ALA A 13 28.49 -9.05 -54.32
CA ALA A 13 28.69 -10.07 -53.28
C ALA A 13 29.59 -9.55 -52.17
N VAL A 14 29.19 -9.75 -50.94
CA VAL A 14 30.05 -9.65 -49.77
C VAL A 14 30.40 -11.04 -49.29
N PRO A 15 31.66 -11.35 -48.97
CA PRO A 15 32.10 -12.69 -48.58
C PRO A 15 31.63 -13.02 -47.17
N SER A 16 31.23 -14.29 -46.96
CA SER A 16 30.92 -14.91 -45.66
C SER A 16 32.11 -14.82 -44.69
N PRO A 17 31.92 -14.49 -43.43
CA PRO A 17 32.95 -14.67 -42.41
C PRO A 17 33.01 -16.14 -41.98
N THR A 18 34.23 -16.62 -41.97
CA THR A 18 34.72 -17.87 -41.40
C THR A 18 34.18 -18.15 -40.01
N GLN A 19 33.86 -19.42 -39.79
CA GLN A 19 33.55 -20.04 -38.49
C GLN A 19 34.53 -19.58 -37.40
N ALA A 20 34.07 -18.82 -36.45
CA ALA A 20 34.69 -18.72 -35.13
C ALA A 20 34.03 -19.77 -34.24
N GLU A 21 34.84 -20.62 -33.71
CA GLU A 21 34.49 -21.61 -32.73
C GLU A 21 33.82 -20.94 -31.53
N HIS A 22 32.52 -21.13 -31.37
CA HIS A 22 31.84 -20.88 -30.12
C HIS A 22 32.31 -21.99 -29.14
N GLU A 23 33.16 -21.62 -28.20
CA GLU A 23 33.29 -22.35 -26.95
C GLU A 23 31.92 -22.42 -26.32
N ASN A 24 31.35 -23.58 -26.44
CA ASN A 24 30.14 -24.01 -25.78
C ASN A 24 30.51 -24.17 -24.29
N THR A 25 30.30 -23.12 -23.49
CA THR A 25 30.24 -23.25 -22.02
C THR A 25 29.03 -24.11 -21.73
N GLY A 26 29.27 -25.42 -21.76
CA GLY A 26 28.29 -26.42 -21.40
C GLY A 26 27.77 -26.12 -19.98
N VAL A 27 26.55 -25.66 -19.87
CA VAL A 27 25.72 -25.95 -18.71
C VAL A 27 25.51 -27.44 -18.79
N GLU A 28 26.36 -28.20 -18.10
CA GLU A 28 26.13 -29.63 -17.85
C GLU A 28 24.77 -29.72 -17.14
N CYS A 29 23.78 -30.07 -17.92
CA CYS A 29 22.48 -30.51 -17.40
C CYS A 29 22.80 -31.85 -16.68
N PHE A 30 23.04 -31.74 -15.35
CA PHE A 30 23.12 -32.92 -14.50
C PHE A 30 21.80 -33.65 -14.64
N THR A 31 21.80 -34.79 -15.33
CA THR A 31 20.71 -35.76 -15.26
C THR A 31 20.62 -36.25 -13.81
N MET A 32 19.73 -35.65 -13.04
CA MET A 32 19.47 -36.00 -11.66
C MET A 32 18.90 -37.41 -11.60
N ASN A 33 19.40 -38.16 -10.67
CA ASN A 33 18.99 -39.51 -10.38
C ASN A 33 17.52 -39.54 -9.96
N THR A 34 16.60 -39.99 -10.81
CA THR A 34 15.14 -39.94 -10.63
C THR A 34 14.59 -40.95 -9.62
N SER A 35 15.44 -41.49 -8.71
CA SER A 35 15.07 -42.55 -7.77
C SER A 35 15.05 -42.15 -6.29
N SER A 36 15.22 -40.89 -5.95
CA SER A 36 15.09 -40.44 -4.54
C SER A 36 13.65 -40.60 -4.05
N ARG A 37 13.46 -41.29 -2.93
CA ARG A 37 12.16 -41.58 -2.35
C ARG A 37 11.63 -40.39 -1.57
N PHE A 38 12.51 -39.70 -0.82
CA PHE A 38 12.14 -38.72 0.16
C PHE A 38 12.47 -37.28 -0.26
N ILE A 39 13.23 -37.08 -1.36
CA ILE A 39 13.65 -35.75 -1.83
C ILE A 39 12.96 -35.38 -3.15
N ARG A 40 12.57 -34.10 -3.27
CA ARG A 40 12.15 -33.46 -4.53
C ARG A 40 12.86 -32.12 -4.68
N TRP A 41 13.44 -31.87 -5.86
CA TRP A 41 14.05 -30.58 -6.18
C TRP A 41 12.99 -29.57 -6.56
N PHE A 42 13.20 -28.27 -6.25
CA PHE A 42 12.25 -27.23 -6.65
C PHE A 42 12.01 -27.19 -8.16
N ALA A 43 12.98 -27.57 -8.96
CA ALA A 43 12.83 -27.70 -10.41
C ALA A 43 11.81 -28.76 -10.85
N ASP A 44 11.51 -29.73 -10.01
CA ASP A 44 10.63 -30.88 -10.30
C ASP A 44 9.30 -30.80 -9.54
N ILE A 45 9.04 -29.68 -8.82
CA ILE A 45 7.85 -29.47 -8.01
C ILE A 45 6.90 -28.50 -8.71
N SER A 46 5.62 -28.81 -8.67
CA SER A 46 4.52 -27.98 -9.15
C SER A 46 3.51 -27.68 -8.04
N ILE A 47 2.57 -26.76 -8.30
CA ILE A 47 1.49 -26.45 -7.36
C ILE A 47 0.57 -27.66 -7.10
N GLY A 48 0.54 -28.67 -7.98
CA GLY A 48 -0.20 -29.91 -7.78
C GLY A 48 0.39 -30.83 -6.72
N ASP A 49 1.63 -30.61 -6.29
CA ASP A 49 2.36 -31.45 -5.34
C ASP A 49 2.17 -31.07 -3.87
N ILE A 50 1.19 -30.23 -3.54
CA ILE A 50 0.90 -29.81 -2.15
C ILE A 50 0.76 -31.00 -1.19
N PRO A 51 0.07 -32.12 -1.53
CA PRO A 51 -0.02 -33.28 -0.63
C PRO A 51 1.33 -33.95 -0.31
N LEU A 52 2.33 -33.74 -1.18
CA LEU A 52 3.66 -34.33 -1.07
C LEU A 52 4.67 -33.39 -0.40
N VAL A 53 4.63 -32.10 -0.74
CA VAL A 53 5.68 -31.14 -0.33
C VAL A 53 5.15 -29.94 0.48
N GLY A 54 3.84 -29.88 0.75
CA GLY A 54 3.19 -28.77 1.43
C GLY A 54 3.07 -27.50 0.58
N GLY A 55 2.26 -26.54 1.03
CA GLY A 55 1.92 -25.34 0.26
C GLY A 55 3.10 -24.46 -0.10
N LYS A 56 3.99 -24.17 0.87
CA LYS A 56 5.15 -23.28 0.65
C LYS A 56 6.14 -23.85 -0.36
N ASN A 57 6.49 -25.15 -0.24
CA ASN A 57 7.43 -25.79 -1.16
C ASN A 57 6.80 -25.96 -2.55
N ALA A 58 5.51 -26.28 -2.64
CA ALA A 58 4.80 -26.36 -3.91
C ALA A 58 4.80 -25.00 -4.64
N SER A 59 4.55 -23.90 -3.89
CA SER A 59 4.61 -22.56 -4.46
C SER A 59 6.01 -22.16 -4.90
N LEU A 60 7.05 -22.47 -4.13
CA LEU A 60 8.45 -22.20 -4.53
C LEU A 60 8.83 -22.97 -5.78
N GLY A 61 8.48 -24.27 -5.85
CA GLY A 61 8.72 -25.10 -7.03
C GLY A 61 8.00 -24.59 -8.27
N GLU A 62 6.71 -24.27 -8.15
CA GLU A 62 5.90 -23.68 -9.23
C GLU A 62 6.55 -22.41 -9.79
N MET A 63 6.98 -21.49 -8.91
CA MET A 63 7.64 -20.25 -9.34
C MET A 63 9.01 -20.52 -9.97
N PHE A 64 9.78 -21.47 -9.41
CA PHE A 64 11.08 -21.85 -9.95
C PHE A 64 10.96 -22.45 -11.37
N HIS A 65 10.00 -23.34 -11.57
CA HIS A 65 9.77 -24.03 -12.84
C HIS A 65 9.14 -23.10 -13.90
N GLU A 66 8.06 -22.40 -13.56
CA GLU A 66 7.23 -21.70 -14.54
C GLU A 66 7.64 -20.22 -14.73
N LEU A 67 8.15 -19.54 -13.68
CA LEU A 67 8.36 -18.08 -13.71
C LEU A 67 9.82 -17.65 -13.84
N ASN A 68 10.77 -18.56 -13.67
CA ASN A 68 12.19 -18.25 -13.87
C ASN A 68 12.49 -17.78 -15.31
N SER A 69 11.83 -18.38 -16.30
CA SER A 69 11.91 -17.96 -17.71
C SER A 69 11.36 -16.55 -17.97
N GLN A 70 10.50 -16.03 -17.08
CA GLN A 70 9.95 -14.68 -17.11
C GLN A 70 10.77 -13.70 -16.26
N GLY A 71 11.93 -14.16 -15.74
CA GLY A 71 12.89 -13.35 -14.99
C GLY A 71 12.63 -13.26 -13.49
N VAL A 72 11.63 -13.99 -12.95
CA VAL A 72 11.41 -14.10 -11.49
C VAL A 72 12.45 -15.04 -10.91
N LYS A 73 13.35 -14.53 -10.07
CA LYS A 73 14.43 -15.34 -9.48
C LYS A 73 13.98 -15.94 -8.16
N VAL A 74 14.09 -17.28 -8.07
CA VAL A 74 13.86 -18.05 -6.83
C VAL A 74 15.17 -18.77 -6.48
N PRO A 75 15.63 -18.75 -5.22
CA PRO A 75 16.83 -19.49 -4.83
C PRO A 75 16.65 -21.01 -5.02
N GLU A 76 17.71 -21.68 -5.44
CA GLU A 76 17.76 -23.13 -5.57
C GLU A 76 17.51 -23.85 -4.25
N GLY A 77 16.95 -25.05 -4.31
CA GLY A 77 16.68 -25.84 -3.13
C GLY A 77 15.98 -27.16 -3.44
N PHE A 78 15.71 -27.91 -2.37
CA PHE A 78 14.96 -29.17 -2.44
C PHE A 78 13.97 -29.25 -1.25
N ALA A 79 13.01 -30.13 -1.39
CA ALA A 79 12.05 -30.46 -0.34
C ALA A 79 12.28 -31.88 0.18
N VAL A 80 12.36 -32.06 1.50
CA VAL A 80 12.15 -33.35 2.14
C VAL A 80 10.63 -33.54 2.21
N THR A 81 10.14 -34.61 1.58
CA THR A 81 8.70 -34.82 1.37
C THR A 81 7.94 -35.20 2.63
N ALA A 82 6.63 -35.09 2.58
CA ALA A 82 5.72 -35.59 3.63
C ALA A 82 5.84 -37.11 3.82
N GLU A 83 6.26 -37.84 2.80
CA GLU A 83 6.59 -39.29 2.94
C GLU A 83 7.80 -39.51 3.84
N GLY A 84 8.84 -38.67 3.75
CA GLY A 84 9.98 -38.70 4.65
C GLY A 84 9.57 -38.47 6.11
N TYR A 85 8.66 -37.56 6.37
CA TYR A 85 8.08 -37.33 7.71
C TYR A 85 7.30 -38.56 8.20
N ARG A 86 6.39 -39.11 7.39
CA ARG A 86 5.63 -40.30 7.74
C ARG A 86 6.53 -41.51 7.97
N HIS A 87 7.56 -41.68 7.14
CA HIS A 87 8.56 -42.72 7.31
C HIS A 87 9.32 -42.58 8.62
N PHE A 88 9.73 -41.35 8.99
CA PHE A 88 10.38 -41.12 10.29
C PHE A 88 9.48 -41.49 11.47
N LEU A 89 8.23 -41.09 11.49
CA LEU A 89 7.32 -41.39 12.58
C LEU A 89 7.07 -42.91 12.67
N HIS A 90 6.78 -43.59 11.56
CA HIS A 90 6.39 -44.98 11.54
C HIS A 90 7.55 -45.94 11.82
N SER A 91 8.70 -45.72 11.20
CA SER A 91 9.87 -46.62 11.37
C SER A 91 10.46 -46.53 12.77
N THR A 92 10.26 -45.44 13.49
CA THR A 92 10.77 -45.27 14.87
C THR A 92 9.70 -45.47 15.93
N GLY A 93 8.44 -45.73 15.56
CA GLY A 93 7.33 -45.92 16.50
C GLY A 93 6.88 -44.65 17.20
N LEU A 94 7.30 -43.46 16.69
CA LEU A 94 6.90 -42.15 17.23
C LEU A 94 5.41 -41.85 17.05
N ASP A 95 4.76 -42.39 16.04
CA ASP A 95 3.33 -42.27 15.79
C ASP A 95 2.50 -42.76 16.96
N ALA A 96 2.75 -44.00 17.43
CA ALA A 96 2.07 -44.57 18.60
C ALA A 96 2.37 -43.78 19.90
N ARG A 97 3.63 -43.35 20.07
CA ARG A 97 4.04 -42.57 21.23
C ARG A 97 3.40 -41.17 21.29
N ILE A 98 3.26 -40.49 20.16
CA ILE A 98 2.59 -39.20 20.04
C ILE A 98 1.10 -39.34 20.40
N GLN A 99 0.44 -40.39 19.90
CA GLN A 99 -0.96 -40.65 20.25
C GLN A 99 -1.12 -40.95 21.77
N GLU A 100 -0.21 -41.67 22.38
CA GLU A 100 -0.18 -41.91 23.82
C GLU A 100 -0.03 -40.60 24.61
N ILE A 101 0.94 -39.75 24.26
CA ILE A 101 1.19 -38.48 24.94
C ILE A 101 -0.05 -37.55 24.79
N LEU A 102 -0.65 -37.47 23.60
CA LEU A 102 -1.82 -36.60 23.35
C LEU A 102 -3.15 -37.21 23.85
N GLY A 103 -3.16 -38.45 24.29
CA GLY A 103 -4.31 -39.08 24.96
C GLY A 103 -4.68 -38.32 26.24
N GLY A 104 -5.85 -37.68 26.27
CA GLY A 104 -6.30 -36.82 27.37
C GLY A 104 -5.82 -35.34 27.27
N LEU A 105 -5.46 -34.89 26.08
CA LEU A 105 -5.21 -33.47 25.79
C LEU A 105 -6.43 -32.62 26.09
N ASN A 106 -6.23 -31.50 26.79
CA ASN A 106 -7.24 -30.47 27.03
C ASN A 106 -6.65 -29.10 26.65
N THR A 107 -7.05 -28.56 25.51
CA THR A 107 -6.56 -27.28 24.99
C THR A 107 -7.07 -26.06 25.75
N ALA A 108 -8.15 -26.22 26.55
CA ALA A 108 -8.63 -25.16 27.45
C ALA A 108 -7.74 -25.01 28.70
N ASP A 109 -6.98 -26.04 29.06
CA ASP A 109 -6.00 -26.05 30.14
C ASP A 109 -4.60 -25.79 29.54
N MET A 110 -4.10 -24.58 29.71
CA MET A 110 -2.80 -24.16 29.15
C MET A 110 -1.63 -24.99 29.71
N ASP A 111 -1.67 -25.38 30.97
CA ASP A 111 -0.59 -26.17 31.57
C ASP A 111 -0.58 -27.61 31.00
N ASN A 112 -1.76 -28.20 30.75
CA ASN A 112 -1.90 -29.50 30.10
C ASN A 112 -1.41 -29.43 28.64
N LEU A 113 -1.79 -28.38 27.89
CA LEU A 113 -1.37 -28.16 26.49
C LEU A 113 0.16 -28.02 26.41
N GLN A 114 0.75 -27.15 27.22
CA GLN A 114 2.21 -26.90 27.23
C GLN A 114 3.01 -28.16 27.64
N GLN A 115 2.57 -28.88 28.64
CA GLN A 115 3.22 -30.11 29.08
C GLN A 115 3.22 -31.15 27.95
N ARG A 116 2.04 -31.48 27.39
CA ARG A 116 1.91 -32.49 26.34
C ARG A 116 2.61 -32.09 25.05
N GLY A 117 2.49 -30.84 24.65
CA GLY A 117 3.21 -30.29 23.48
C GLY A 117 4.74 -30.43 23.68
N SER A 118 5.25 -30.09 24.86
CA SER A 118 6.68 -30.22 25.18
C SER A 118 7.15 -31.69 25.16
N GLU A 119 6.36 -32.61 25.75
CA GLU A 119 6.69 -34.03 25.74
C GLU A 119 6.77 -34.61 24.32
N VAL A 120 5.85 -34.26 23.43
CA VAL A 120 5.88 -34.65 22.01
C VAL A 120 7.14 -34.09 21.32
N ARG A 121 7.41 -32.79 21.47
CA ARG A 121 8.58 -32.16 20.84
C ARG A 121 9.89 -32.81 21.34
N GLN A 122 10.00 -33.09 22.61
CA GLN A 122 11.16 -33.80 23.22
C GLN A 122 11.30 -35.24 22.68
N ALA A 123 10.20 -35.98 22.51
CA ALA A 123 10.23 -37.31 21.91
C ALA A 123 10.78 -37.29 20.47
N ILE A 124 10.31 -36.36 19.66
CA ILE A 124 10.78 -36.18 18.28
C ILE A 124 12.28 -35.81 18.26
N LEU A 125 12.70 -34.84 19.05
CA LEU A 125 14.08 -34.36 19.09
C LEU A 125 15.08 -35.40 19.61
N ALA A 126 14.65 -36.26 20.52
CA ALA A 126 15.48 -37.34 21.07
C ALA A 126 15.63 -38.53 20.11
N THR A 127 14.78 -38.65 19.09
CA THR A 127 14.79 -39.79 18.15
C THR A 127 15.69 -39.47 16.94
N ALA A 128 16.59 -40.39 16.59
CA ALA A 128 17.41 -40.24 15.40
C ALA A 128 16.56 -40.41 14.12
N LEU A 129 16.95 -39.74 13.05
CA LEU A 129 16.36 -39.98 11.74
C LEU A 129 16.73 -41.41 11.25
N PRO A 130 15.85 -42.09 10.51
CA PRO A 130 16.20 -43.34 9.80
C PRO A 130 17.40 -43.11 8.87
N GLN A 131 18.31 -44.06 8.77
CA GLN A 131 19.55 -43.90 8.04
C GLN A 131 19.32 -43.61 6.54
N ASP A 132 18.33 -44.27 5.93
CA ASP A 132 17.94 -44.04 4.53
C ASP A 132 17.46 -42.62 4.27
N LEU A 133 16.70 -42.04 5.17
CA LEU A 133 16.26 -40.66 5.09
C LEU A 133 17.42 -39.68 5.32
N GLU A 134 18.27 -39.94 6.30
CA GLU A 134 19.49 -39.16 6.58
C GLU A 134 20.42 -39.12 5.36
N ASP A 135 20.68 -40.25 4.76
CA ASP A 135 21.57 -40.38 3.59
C ASP A 135 21.03 -39.55 2.39
N GLU A 136 19.73 -39.64 2.09
CA GLU A 136 19.12 -38.87 0.99
C GLU A 136 19.18 -37.36 1.25
N ILE A 137 18.94 -36.89 2.49
CA ILE A 137 19.02 -35.46 2.85
C ILE A 137 20.46 -34.97 2.66
N LEU A 138 21.45 -35.72 3.10
CA LEU A 138 22.87 -35.34 3.02
C LEU A 138 23.38 -35.36 1.58
N GLU A 139 22.96 -36.33 0.76
CA GLU A 139 23.30 -36.38 -0.67
C GLU A 139 22.72 -35.17 -1.42
N ALA A 140 21.48 -34.83 -1.16
CA ALA A 140 20.84 -33.63 -1.73
C ALA A 140 21.55 -32.34 -1.30
N TYR A 141 21.94 -32.22 -0.03
CA TYR A 141 22.68 -31.06 0.45
C TYR A 141 24.08 -30.95 -0.14
N LEU A 142 24.77 -32.04 -0.30
CA LEU A 142 26.09 -32.10 -0.98
C LEU A 142 25.96 -31.66 -2.44
N THR A 143 24.91 -32.11 -3.12
CA THR A 143 24.60 -31.74 -4.50
C THR A 143 24.31 -30.24 -4.62
N LEU A 144 23.48 -29.70 -3.74
CA LEU A 144 23.16 -28.27 -3.67
C LEU A 144 24.40 -27.40 -3.37
N SER A 145 25.30 -27.89 -2.51
CA SER A 145 26.55 -27.20 -2.16
C SER A 145 27.57 -27.23 -3.31
N GLY A 146 27.49 -28.22 -4.18
CA GLY A 146 28.43 -28.47 -5.26
C GLY A 146 29.66 -29.29 -4.81
N PRO A 147 30.11 -30.24 -5.62
CA PRO A 147 31.21 -31.15 -5.28
C PRO A 147 32.52 -30.39 -5.01
N GLY A 148 33.14 -30.67 -3.86
CA GLY A 148 34.41 -30.06 -3.46
C GLY A 148 34.33 -28.63 -2.95
N LYS A 149 33.15 -28.04 -2.84
CA LYS A 149 32.92 -26.74 -2.24
C LYS A 149 32.64 -26.86 -0.73
N PRO A 150 32.90 -25.81 0.06
CA PRO A 150 32.49 -25.79 1.46
C PRO A 150 30.95 -25.90 1.60
N PRO A 151 30.45 -26.46 2.71
CA PRO A 151 29.02 -26.57 2.96
C PRO A 151 28.33 -25.24 2.79
N LEU A 152 27.23 -25.21 2.01
CA LEU A 152 26.44 -24.05 1.72
C LEU A 152 25.61 -23.64 2.94
N ASP A 153 25.41 -22.34 3.15
CA ASP A 153 24.44 -21.83 4.10
C ASP A 153 23.02 -21.93 3.48
N VAL A 154 22.10 -22.54 4.24
CA VAL A 154 20.72 -22.78 3.81
C VAL A 154 19.71 -22.30 4.84
N ALA A 155 18.51 -22.01 4.35
CA ALA A 155 17.32 -21.90 5.18
C ALA A 155 16.61 -23.24 5.24
N VAL A 156 16.21 -23.67 6.43
CA VAL A 156 15.41 -24.87 6.67
C VAL A 156 14.03 -24.43 7.10
N ARG A 157 13.03 -24.71 6.28
CA ARG A 157 11.66 -24.17 6.41
C ARG A 157 10.65 -25.30 6.44
N SER A 158 9.73 -25.24 7.38
CA SER A 158 8.58 -26.15 7.44
C SER A 158 7.51 -25.78 6.40
N SER A 159 6.86 -26.78 5.81
CA SER A 159 5.78 -26.66 4.84
C SER A 159 4.75 -27.76 5.08
N ALA A 160 3.62 -27.43 5.72
CA ALA A 160 2.59 -28.41 6.05
C ALA A 160 1.70 -28.72 4.85
N THR A 161 1.21 -29.94 4.77
CA THR A 161 0.30 -30.39 3.70
C THR A 161 -1.11 -29.79 3.79
N ALA A 162 -1.44 -29.16 4.92
CA ALA A 162 -2.74 -28.51 5.15
C ALA A 162 -2.60 -26.99 5.41
N GLU A 163 -1.47 -26.36 5.03
CA GLU A 163 -1.18 -24.97 5.41
C GLU A 163 -2.02 -23.92 4.68
N ASP A 164 -2.38 -24.16 3.43
CA ASP A 164 -3.08 -23.21 2.55
C ASP A 164 -4.46 -23.72 2.10
N LEU A 165 -5.23 -24.27 3.04
CA LEU A 165 -6.62 -24.62 2.76
C LEU A 165 -7.48 -23.35 2.63
N PRO A 166 -8.52 -23.34 1.75
CA PRO A 166 -9.37 -22.18 1.52
C PRO A 166 -10.01 -21.59 2.78
N ASP A 167 -10.29 -22.45 3.78
CA ASP A 167 -11.01 -22.09 5.00
C ASP A 167 -10.15 -22.17 6.27
N ALA A 168 -8.84 -22.44 6.14
CA ALA A 168 -7.96 -22.63 7.28
C ALA A 168 -6.53 -22.16 6.98
N SER A 169 -6.07 -21.11 7.67
CA SER A 169 -4.71 -20.58 7.54
C SER A 169 -3.85 -21.00 8.73
N PHE A 170 -2.76 -21.74 8.46
CA PHE A 170 -1.69 -22.03 9.43
C PHE A 170 -0.62 -20.92 9.46
N ALA A 171 -0.96 -19.71 9.06
CA ALA A 171 0.00 -18.61 8.97
C ALA A 171 0.70 -18.36 10.31
N GLY A 172 2.03 -18.27 10.28
CA GLY A 172 2.84 -17.94 11.45
C GLY A 172 3.00 -19.07 12.49
N GLN A 173 2.48 -20.28 12.23
CA GLN A 173 2.51 -21.37 13.21
C GLN A 173 3.75 -22.26 13.12
N GLN A 174 4.62 -22.07 12.14
CA GLN A 174 5.73 -22.95 11.81
C GLN A 174 7.06 -22.21 11.83
N GLU A 175 8.13 -22.94 12.15
CA GLU A 175 9.47 -22.40 12.33
C GLU A 175 10.29 -22.38 11.05
N THR A 176 11.13 -21.35 10.92
CA THR A 176 12.15 -21.21 9.88
C THR A 176 13.51 -21.04 10.55
N TYR A 177 14.49 -21.83 10.13
CA TYR A 177 15.86 -21.75 10.63
C TYR A 177 16.77 -21.19 9.53
N LEU A 178 17.38 -20.04 9.80
CA LEU A 178 18.25 -19.33 8.86
C LEU A 178 19.72 -19.59 9.16
N ASN A 179 20.59 -19.49 8.16
CA ASN A 179 22.04 -19.67 8.29
C ASN A 179 22.45 -21.07 8.82
N VAL A 180 21.72 -22.12 8.40
CA VAL A 180 22.06 -23.50 8.72
C VAL A 180 23.21 -23.95 7.84
N GLN A 181 24.33 -24.46 8.44
CA GLN A 181 25.51 -24.87 7.70
C GLN A 181 26.10 -26.18 8.25
N GLY A 182 26.44 -27.12 7.36
CA GLY A 182 27.03 -28.40 7.67
C GLY A 182 26.03 -29.49 8.02
N ASN A 183 26.44 -30.74 7.83
CA ASN A 183 25.60 -31.95 7.89
C ASN A 183 24.88 -32.11 9.22
N ALA A 184 25.61 -32.04 10.33
CA ALA A 184 25.01 -32.22 11.67
C ALA A 184 23.96 -31.13 11.98
N SER A 185 24.25 -29.89 11.63
CA SER A 185 23.33 -28.78 11.83
C SER A 185 22.08 -28.92 10.95
N LEU A 186 22.23 -29.34 9.69
CA LEU A 186 21.10 -29.58 8.79
C LEU A 186 20.15 -30.64 9.35
N LEU A 187 20.68 -31.82 9.73
CA LEU A 187 19.86 -32.91 10.27
C LEU A 187 19.17 -32.53 11.60
N GLU A 188 19.85 -31.76 12.46
CA GLU A 188 19.25 -31.22 13.69
C GLU A 188 18.06 -30.32 13.37
N HIS A 189 18.22 -29.39 12.40
CA HIS A 189 17.15 -28.46 12.06
C HIS A 189 16.02 -29.13 11.28
N CYS A 190 16.28 -30.21 10.54
CA CYS A 190 15.22 -31.05 10.00
C CYS A 190 14.36 -31.67 11.12
N ARG A 191 14.98 -32.24 12.16
CA ARG A 191 14.23 -32.78 13.31
C ARG A 191 13.47 -31.69 14.06
N ARG A 192 14.07 -30.51 14.26
CA ARG A 192 13.39 -29.35 14.86
C ARG A 192 12.19 -28.90 14.02
N SER A 193 12.31 -28.87 12.70
CA SER A 193 11.20 -28.55 11.80
C SER A 193 10.07 -29.57 11.96
N PHE A 194 10.35 -30.88 12.04
CA PHE A 194 9.33 -31.90 12.31
C PHE A 194 8.66 -31.70 13.67
N ALA A 195 9.42 -31.33 14.71
CA ALA A 195 8.90 -31.06 16.03
C ALA A 195 8.01 -29.80 16.07
N SER A 196 8.23 -28.83 15.18
CA SER A 196 7.44 -27.57 15.15
C SER A 196 5.96 -27.80 14.82
N LEU A 197 5.60 -28.93 14.22
CA LEU A 197 4.20 -29.32 14.02
C LEU A 197 3.45 -29.51 15.33
N PHE A 198 4.15 -29.69 16.46
CA PHE A 198 3.60 -29.89 17.79
C PHE A 198 3.90 -28.75 18.76
N THR A 199 3.99 -27.51 18.26
CA THR A 199 3.91 -26.30 19.08
C THR A 199 2.52 -26.20 19.71
N ASP A 200 2.41 -25.56 20.84
CA ASP A 200 1.15 -25.48 21.62
C ASP A 200 0.02 -24.87 20.77
N ARG A 201 0.34 -23.84 19.99
CA ARG A 201 -0.59 -23.20 19.05
C ARG A 201 -0.99 -24.12 17.88
N ALA A 202 -0.03 -24.88 17.30
CA ALA A 202 -0.33 -25.80 16.21
C ALA A 202 -1.21 -26.98 16.68
N ILE A 203 -1.05 -27.41 17.94
CA ILE A 203 -1.91 -28.41 18.58
C ILE A 203 -3.31 -27.82 18.81
N SER A 204 -3.42 -26.65 19.44
CA SER A 204 -4.70 -25.96 19.69
C SER A 204 -5.47 -25.72 18.39
N TYR A 205 -4.81 -25.18 17.37
CA TYR A 205 -5.42 -24.94 16.06
C TYR A 205 -6.02 -26.23 15.45
N ARG A 206 -5.28 -27.34 15.48
CA ARG A 206 -5.81 -28.61 14.94
C ARG A 206 -7.03 -29.10 15.69
N VAL A 207 -7.04 -28.92 17.02
CA VAL A 207 -8.23 -29.27 17.84
C VAL A 207 -9.41 -28.38 17.48
N ASP A 208 -9.21 -27.06 17.37
CA ASP A 208 -10.24 -26.08 17.00
C ASP A 208 -10.86 -26.36 15.63
N GLN A 209 -10.04 -26.82 14.66
CA GLN A 209 -10.46 -27.18 13.32
C GLN A 209 -10.93 -28.65 13.17
N GLY A 210 -10.85 -29.46 14.24
CA GLY A 210 -11.27 -30.85 14.21
C GLY A 210 -10.35 -31.81 13.43
N PHE A 211 -9.08 -31.43 13.21
CA PHE A 211 -8.10 -32.26 12.54
C PHE A 211 -7.45 -33.27 13.48
N GLU A 212 -7.29 -34.52 13.03
CA GLU A 212 -6.48 -35.51 13.72
C GLU A 212 -4.99 -35.10 13.69
N HIS A 213 -4.33 -35.20 14.85
CA HIS A 213 -2.94 -34.73 15.01
C HIS A 213 -1.92 -35.42 14.10
N THR A 214 -2.14 -36.69 13.72
CA THR A 214 -1.27 -37.48 12.84
C THR A 214 -1.66 -37.45 11.36
N ALA A 215 -2.83 -36.88 11.02
CA ALA A 215 -3.30 -36.80 9.65
C ALA A 215 -2.54 -35.74 8.83
N ILE A 216 -2.12 -34.65 9.50
CA ILE A 216 -1.35 -33.58 8.88
C ILE A 216 0.13 -34.00 8.85
N ALA A 217 0.73 -33.94 7.67
CA ALA A 217 2.15 -34.21 7.49
C ALA A 217 2.93 -32.91 7.21
N LEU A 218 4.22 -32.95 7.50
CA LEU A 218 5.13 -31.84 7.27
C LEU A 218 6.17 -32.22 6.21
N SER A 219 6.40 -31.33 5.29
CA SER A 219 7.56 -31.31 4.40
C SER A 219 8.53 -30.23 4.88
N ILE A 220 9.80 -30.37 4.53
CA ILE A 220 10.86 -29.42 4.88
C ILE A 220 11.47 -28.88 3.60
N GLY A 221 11.45 -27.59 3.39
CA GLY A 221 12.20 -26.91 2.34
C GLY A 221 13.63 -26.60 2.81
N VAL A 222 14.63 -27.05 2.05
CA VAL A 222 16.03 -26.68 2.22
C VAL A 222 16.41 -25.79 1.06
N GLN A 223 16.55 -24.49 1.33
CA GLN A 223 16.73 -23.47 0.31
C GLN A 223 18.05 -22.72 0.52
N ARG A 224 18.79 -22.47 -0.57
CA ARG A 224 20.00 -21.65 -0.54
C ARG A 224 19.72 -20.28 0.08
N MET A 225 20.52 -19.84 1.04
CA MET A 225 20.39 -18.53 1.65
C MET A 225 20.72 -17.41 0.66
N VAL A 226 19.85 -16.39 0.61
CA VAL A 226 20.16 -15.09 0.00
C VAL A 226 20.85 -14.23 1.06
N ARG A 227 22.01 -13.67 0.75
CA ARG A 227 22.82 -12.89 1.71
C ARG A 227 22.24 -11.49 1.97
N SER A 228 20.97 -11.45 2.33
CA SER A 228 20.29 -10.21 2.71
C SER A 228 20.75 -9.65 4.06
N ASP A 229 21.44 -10.45 4.89
CA ASP A 229 22.16 -9.95 6.07
C ASP A 229 23.15 -8.83 5.73
N LEU A 230 23.67 -8.79 4.50
CA LEU A 230 24.51 -7.74 3.94
C LEU A 230 23.75 -6.78 3.03
N GLY A 231 22.49 -7.03 2.76
CA GLY A 231 21.60 -6.27 1.89
C GLY A 231 20.32 -5.83 2.59
N SER A 232 19.19 -6.18 1.97
CA SER A 232 17.84 -5.88 2.49
C SER A 232 16.88 -7.02 2.18
N ALA A 233 15.79 -7.08 2.91
CA ALA A 233 14.71 -8.03 2.69
C ALA A 233 13.37 -7.43 3.13
N GLY A 234 12.28 -8.09 2.77
CA GLY A 234 10.95 -7.65 3.17
C GLY A 234 9.84 -8.50 2.60
N VAL A 235 8.65 -7.94 2.66
CA VAL A 235 7.42 -8.53 2.14
C VAL A 235 6.77 -7.60 1.14
N MET A 236 5.98 -8.16 0.23
CA MET A 236 5.14 -7.37 -0.67
C MET A 236 3.80 -8.05 -0.91
N PHE A 237 2.77 -7.22 -1.11
CA PHE A 237 1.42 -7.65 -1.36
C PHE A 237 0.95 -7.11 -2.70
N THR A 238 0.24 -7.93 -3.47
CA THR A 238 -0.34 -7.50 -4.74
C THR A 238 -1.73 -6.87 -4.58
N ILE A 239 -2.05 -6.43 -3.40
CA ILE A 239 -3.27 -5.73 -3.00
C ILE A 239 -2.92 -4.75 -1.88
N ASP A 240 -3.64 -3.64 -1.77
CA ASP A 240 -3.54 -2.83 -0.56
C ASP A 240 -4.18 -3.57 0.62
N THR A 241 -3.39 -3.84 1.64
CA THR A 241 -3.78 -4.68 2.78
C THR A 241 -4.77 -4.01 3.73
N GLU A 242 -5.03 -2.72 3.57
CA GLU A 242 -6.01 -1.98 4.39
C GLU A 242 -7.37 -1.90 3.70
N THR A 243 -7.39 -1.41 2.49
CA THR A 243 -8.63 -1.11 1.78
C THR A 243 -9.10 -2.25 0.89
N GLY A 244 -8.21 -3.14 0.47
CA GLY A 244 -8.48 -4.15 -0.54
C GLY A 244 -8.36 -3.61 -1.98
N PHE A 245 -7.72 -2.45 -2.18
CA PHE A 245 -7.51 -1.89 -3.51
C PHE A 245 -6.56 -2.78 -4.33
N ARG A 246 -7.05 -3.31 -5.44
CA ARG A 246 -6.36 -4.38 -6.20
C ARG A 246 -5.32 -3.88 -7.20
N ASP A 247 -5.34 -2.62 -7.58
CA ASP A 247 -4.45 -2.08 -8.62
C ASP A 247 -3.12 -1.53 -8.07
N ALA A 248 -2.79 -1.82 -6.81
CA ALA A 248 -1.52 -1.45 -6.20
C ALA A 248 -0.71 -2.66 -5.72
N VAL A 249 0.62 -2.54 -5.76
CA VAL A 249 1.56 -3.40 -5.04
C VAL A 249 2.09 -2.61 -3.86
N LEU A 250 1.94 -3.15 -2.65
CA LEU A 250 2.55 -2.65 -1.43
C LEU A 250 3.85 -3.42 -1.18
N ILE A 251 4.99 -2.72 -1.03
CA ILE A 251 6.30 -3.32 -0.76
C ILE A 251 6.83 -2.75 0.55
N ASN A 252 7.26 -3.63 1.45
CA ASN A 252 7.95 -3.26 2.68
C ASN A 252 9.40 -3.73 2.62
N ALA A 253 10.32 -2.92 3.15
CA ALA A 253 11.76 -3.19 3.11
C ALA A 253 12.48 -2.78 4.38
N ALA A 254 13.39 -3.63 4.86
CA ALA A 254 14.35 -3.28 5.90
C ALA A 254 15.74 -3.86 5.57
N TYR A 255 16.77 -3.34 6.23
CA TYR A 255 18.11 -3.91 6.13
C TYR A 255 18.19 -5.23 6.88
N GLY A 256 19.01 -6.16 6.38
CA GLY A 256 19.24 -7.45 6.99
C GLY A 256 18.27 -8.54 6.54
N LEU A 257 18.20 -9.63 7.29
CA LEU A 257 17.31 -10.77 7.04
C LEU A 257 15.85 -10.37 7.27
N GLY A 258 14.93 -10.95 6.49
CA GLY A 258 13.51 -10.57 6.44
C GLY A 258 12.69 -10.85 7.70
N GLU A 259 13.17 -11.71 8.58
CA GLU A 259 12.46 -12.11 9.80
C GLU A 259 12.01 -10.91 10.67
N ASN A 260 12.86 -9.87 10.79
CA ASN A 260 12.49 -8.66 11.52
C ASN A 260 11.29 -7.92 10.93
N VAL A 261 11.07 -7.97 9.62
CA VAL A 261 9.90 -7.36 8.97
C VAL A 261 8.66 -8.20 9.22
N VAL A 262 8.76 -9.51 9.03
CA VAL A 262 7.66 -10.46 9.25
C VAL A 262 7.19 -10.45 10.70
N LEU A 263 8.12 -10.46 11.67
CA LEU A 263 7.80 -10.41 13.11
C LEU A 263 7.45 -9.00 13.62
N GLY A 264 7.51 -7.96 12.77
CA GLY A 264 7.25 -6.58 13.20
C GLY A 264 8.26 -6.03 14.21
N SER A 265 9.46 -6.58 14.23
CA SER A 265 10.52 -6.12 15.16
C SER A 265 11.13 -4.79 14.76
N VAL A 266 10.87 -4.33 13.54
CA VAL A 266 11.32 -3.04 12.99
C VAL A 266 10.19 -2.36 12.24
N ASN A 267 10.27 -1.02 12.11
CA ASN A 267 9.37 -0.26 11.23
C ASN A 267 10.06 -0.14 9.85
N PRO A 268 9.58 -0.87 8.82
CA PRO A 268 10.21 -0.90 7.50
C PRO A 268 9.91 0.35 6.68
N ASP A 269 10.64 0.53 5.58
CA ASP A 269 10.24 1.41 4.50
C ASP A 269 8.99 0.85 3.82
N GLU A 270 8.11 1.73 3.32
CA GLU A 270 6.91 1.37 2.58
C GLU A 270 6.91 2.02 1.19
N TYR A 271 6.50 1.25 0.18
CA TYR A 271 6.39 1.70 -1.21
C TYR A 271 5.08 1.22 -1.81
N TYR A 272 4.39 2.10 -2.54
CA TYR A 272 3.23 1.77 -3.34
C TYR A 272 3.54 1.92 -4.82
N VAL A 273 3.22 0.91 -5.61
CA VAL A 273 3.40 0.92 -7.07
C VAL A 273 2.09 0.57 -7.76
N PHE A 274 1.69 1.35 -8.76
CA PHE A 274 0.44 1.17 -9.48
C PHE A 274 0.59 0.18 -10.63
N LYS A 275 -0.16 -0.92 -10.60
CA LYS A 275 -0.02 -2.03 -11.55
C LYS A 275 -0.41 -1.68 -12.99
N PRO A 276 -1.56 -1.00 -13.28
CA PRO A 276 -2.00 -0.78 -14.64
C PRO A 276 -0.99 -0.05 -15.52
N THR A 277 -0.40 1.03 -15.03
CA THR A 277 0.60 1.78 -15.82
C THR A 277 2.00 1.18 -15.74
N LEU A 278 2.34 0.43 -14.68
CA LEU A 278 3.54 -0.39 -14.62
C LEU A 278 3.58 -1.43 -15.75
N LYS A 279 2.45 -2.13 -15.99
CA LYS A 279 2.29 -3.09 -17.09
C LYS A 279 2.40 -2.43 -18.48
N GLN A 280 2.18 -1.11 -18.57
CA GLN A 280 2.38 -0.32 -19.79
C GLN A 280 3.82 0.21 -19.95
N GLY A 281 4.72 -0.09 -19.01
CA GLY A 281 6.13 0.31 -19.08
C GLY A 281 6.48 1.63 -18.39
N PHE A 282 5.53 2.28 -17.71
CA PHE A 282 5.79 3.49 -16.92
C PHE A 282 6.48 3.17 -15.59
N ARG A 283 6.81 4.19 -14.82
CA ARG A 283 7.48 4.11 -13.51
C ARG A 283 6.55 4.62 -12.38
N PRO A 284 5.41 3.98 -12.12
CA PRO A 284 4.36 4.51 -11.26
C PRO A 284 4.59 4.20 -9.78
N ILE A 285 5.67 4.70 -9.20
CA ILE A 285 5.88 4.65 -7.75
C ILE A 285 5.02 5.76 -7.13
N LEU A 286 3.85 5.37 -6.59
CA LEU A 286 2.86 6.31 -6.05
C LEU A 286 3.34 6.96 -4.75
N GLN A 287 3.97 6.17 -3.88
CA GLN A 287 4.42 6.64 -2.57
C GLN A 287 5.70 5.93 -2.13
N LYS A 288 6.55 6.68 -1.44
CA LYS A 288 7.71 6.16 -0.71
C LYS A 288 7.74 6.75 0.69
N ARG A 289 7.85 5.91 1.71
CA ARG A 289 7.93 6.29 3.11
C ARG A 289 9.11 5.63 3.79
N VAL A 290 9.96 6.43 4.43
CA VAL A 290 11.12 5.93 5.17
C VAL A 290 10.67 5.44 6.55
N GLY A 291 10.96 4.18 6.87
CA GLY A 291 10.79 3.61 8.20
C GLY A 291 11.94 3.92 9.15
N SER A 292 11.75 3.69 10.44
CA SER A 292 12.82 3.92 11.44
C SER A 292 13.96 2.91 11.35
N LYS A 293 13.70 1.68 10.91
CA LYS A 293 14.69 0.60 10.67
C LYS A 293 15.79 0.51 11.72
N GLU A 294 15.44 0.47 12.99
CA GLU A 294 16.37 0.64 14.11
C GLU A 294 17.41 -0.47 14.20
N PHE A 295 16.99 -1.69 13.87
CA PHE A 295 17.82 -2.88 13.93
C PHE A 295 17.81 -3.62 12.61
N LYS A 296 18.85 -4.38 12.35
CA LYS A 296 18.91 -5.37 11.27
C LYS A 296 19.39 -6.71 11.82
N LEU A 297 18.80 -7.78 11.31
CA LEU A 297 19.18 -9.15 11.66
C LEU A 297 20.30 -9.61 10.73
N ILE A 298 21.40 -10.06 11.30
CA ILE A 298 22.59 -10.53 10.57
C ILE A 298 23.04 -11.90 11.10
N TYR A 299 23.90 -12.57 10.35
CA TYR A 299 24.55 -13.81 10.80
C TYR A 299 25.39 -13.56 12.06
N ASP A 300 25.31 -14.49 13.02
CA ASP A 300 26.21 -14.50 14.18
C ASP A 300 27.38 -15.46 13.94
N THR A 301 28.50 -14.92 13.51
CA THR A 301 29.71 -15.68 13.11
C THR A 301 30.60 -16.09 14.28
N GLY A 302 30.19 -15.95 15.51
CA GLY A 302 31.02 -16.29 16.69
C GLY A 302 30.23 -16.50 17.97
N GLY A 303 28.90 -16.47 17.91
CA GLY A 303 28.01 -16.66 19.03
C GLY A 303 27.37 -18.05 19.09
N SER A 304 26.57 -18.29 20.13
CA SER A 304 25.79 -19.51 20.31
C SER A 304 24.49 -19.53 19.47
N ARG A 305 24.14 -18.41 18.85
CA ARG A 305 22.93 -18.24 17.99
C ARG A 305 23.37 -18.11 16.54
N MET A 306 22.54 -18.58 15.62
CA MET A 306 22.78 -18.50 14.18
C MET A 306 22.68 -17.08 13.63
N VAL A 307 21.84 -16.25 14.24
CA VAL A 307 21.55 -14.87 13.84
C VAL A 307 21.45 -13.96 15.06
N LYS A 308 21.76 -12.66 14.87
CA LYS A 308 21.64 -11.63 15.93
C LYS A 308 21.20 -10.29 15.37
N ASN A 309 20.47 -9.52 16.18
CA ASN A 309 20.13 -8.14 15.88
C ASN A 309 21.31 -7.19 16.20
N VAL A 310 21.58 -6.29 15.26
CA VAL A 310 22.54 -5.19 15.44
C VAL A 310 21.90 -3.86 15.07
N PRO A 311 22.27 -2.73 15.73
CA PRO A 311 21.73 -1.41 15.36
C PRO A 311 22.09 -1.02 13.93
N VAL A 312 21.16 -0.35 13.23
CA VAL A 312 21.42 0.29 11.94
C VAL A 312 21.98 1.70 12.17
N SER A 313 22.97 2.08 11.37
CA SER A 313 23.57 3.41 11.49
C SER A 313 22.54 4.53 11.25
N PRO A 314 22.65 5.71 11.93
CA PRO A 314 21.72 6.81 11.71
C PRO A 314 21.66 7.27 10.24
N GLY A 315 22.77 7.19 9.52
CA GLY A 315 22.85 7.53 8.09
C GLY A 315 22.04 6.57 7.21
N ASP A 316 22.12 5.25 7.49
CA ASP A 316 21.36 4.25 6.74
C ASP A 316 19.87 4.28 7.11
N ARG A 317 19.53 4.53 8.39
CA ARG A 317 18.14 4.71 8.82
C ARG A 317 17.42 5.85 8.09
N ALA A 318 18.15 6.89 7.70
CA ALA A 318 17.61 8.03 6.98
C ALA A 318 17.43 7.80 5.47
N ARG A 319 17.93 6.67 4.94
CA ARG A 319 17.85 6.33 3.52
C ARG A 319 16.86 5.21 3.29
N PHE A 320 16.35 5.14 2.05
CA PHE A 320 15.57 3.99 1.59
C PHE A 320 16.46 2.76 1.44
N ALA A 321 15.93 1.60 1.83
CA ALA A 321 16.62 0.31 1.71
C ALA A 321 16.66 -0.21 0.27
N LEU A 322 15.79 0.30 -0.61
CA LEU A 322 15.68 -0.05 -2.02
C LEU A 322 15.87 1.16 -2.93
N SER A 323 16.45 0.93 -4.11
CA SER A 323 16.41 1.89 -5.22
C SER A 323 15.07 1.85 -5.95
N ASP A 324 14.76 2.90 -6.73
CA ASP A 324 13.52 2.93 -7.53
C ASP A 324 13.47 1.77 -8.55
N ASP A 325 14.61 1.34 -9.10
CA ASP A 325 14.67 0.22 -10.02
C ASP A 325 14.41 -1.12 -9.32
N ASP A 326 14.90 -1.31 -8.09
CA ASP A 326 14.58 -2.48 -7.25
C ASP A 326 13.08 -2.55 -6.96
N ILE A 327 12.48 -1.41 -6.56
CA ILE A 327 11.04 -1.29 -6.27
C ILE A 327 10.20 -1.68 -7.49
N LEU A 328 10.54 -1.14 -8.65
CA LEU A 328 9.83 -1.43 -9.90
C LEU A 328 10.03 -2.87 -10.36
N GLN A 329 11.22 -3.43 -10.13
CA GLN A 329 11.50 -4.83 -10.46
C GLN A 329 10.69 -5.78 -9.58
N LEU A 330 10.65 -5.57 -8.26
CA LEU A 330 9.81 -6.33 -7.34
C LEU A 330 8.33 -6.22 -7.71
N ALA A 331 7.85 -5.01 -8.01
CA ALA A 331 6.46 -4.79 -8.43
C ALA A 331 6.10 -5.52 -9.74
N ARG A 332 7.02 -5.58 -10.72
CA ARG A 332 6.82 -6.38 -11.96
C ARG A 332 6.73 -7.86 -11.63
N TRP A 333 7.61 -8.39 -10.79
CA TRP A 333 7.56 -9.77 -10.36
C TRP A 333 6.28 -10.10 -9.60
N ALA A 334 5.84 -9.19 -8.72
CA ALA A 334 4.56 -9.32 -8.03
C ALA A 334 3.38 -9.45 -9.00
N CYS A 335 3.35 -8.62 -10.06
CA CYS A 335 2.33 -8.72 -11.11
C CYS A 335 2.40 -10.06 -11.87
N ILE A 336 3.59 -10.51 -12.24
CA ILE A 336 3.79 -11.79 -12.94
C ILE A 336 3.30 -12.95 -12.07
N ILE A 337 3.65 -12.96 -10.79
CA ILE A 337 3.25 -14.00 -9.83
C ILE A 337 1.71 -13.98 -9.67
N GLU A 338 1.11 -12.81 -9.43
CA GLU A 338 -0.34 -12.68 -9.29
C GLU A 338 -1.09 -13.14 -10.55
N ASP A 339 -0.65 -12.72 -11.72
CA ASP A 339 -1.27 -13.10 -13.01
C ASP A 339 -1.19 -14.63 -13.21
N HIS A 340 -0.05 -15.25 -12.88
CA HIS A 340 0.13 -16.71 -12.97
C HIS A 340 -0.82 -17.47 -12.04
N TYR A 341 -0.84 -17.12 -10.75
CA TYR A 341 -1.72 -17.80 -9.78
C TYR A 341 -3.19 -17.54 -10.03
N SER A 342 -3.55 -16.35 -10.51
CA SER A 342 -4.93 -16.03 -10.92
C SER A 342 -5.37 -16.89 -12.10
N ALA A 343 -4.50 -17.08 -13.10
CA ALA A 343 -4.79 -17.96 -14.23
C ALA A 343 -4.95 -19.43 -13.80
N LYS A 344 -4.06 -19.94 -12.93
CA LYS A 344 -4.13 -21.31 -12.40
C LYS A 344 -5.39 -21.59 -11.59
N ARG A 345 -5.86 -20.62 -10.81
CA ARG A 345 -7.07 -20.74 -9.96
C ARG A 345 -8.37 -20.36 -10.69
N GLY A 346 -8.30 -19.75 -11.87
CA GLY A 346 -9.45 -19.27 -12.63
C GLY A 346 -10.20 -18.09 -12.00
N GLN A 347 -9.57 -17.41 -11.01
CA GLN A 347 -10.13 -16.24 -10.33
C GLN A 347 -8.98 -15.31 -9.88
N PRO A 348 -9.25 -14.00 -9.73
CA PRO A 348 -8.27 -13.06 -9.19
C PRO A 348 -7.71 -13.53 -7.85
N THR A 349 -6.40 -13.71 -7.77
CA THR A 349 -5.70 -14.25 -6.60
C THR A 349 -4.59 -13.30 -6.19
N PRO A 350 -4.88 -12.30 -5.35
CA PRO A 350 -3.83 -11.47 -4.75
C PRO A 350 -2.85 -12.31 -3.95
N MET A 351 -1.58 -11.86 -3.91
CA MET A 351 -0.48 -12.63 -3.35
C MET A 351 0.22 -11.88 -2.22
N ASP A 352 0.65 -12.64 -1.23
CA ASP A 352 1.59 -12.27 -0.15
C ASP A 352 2.94 -12.91 -0.50
N ILE A 353 3.98 -12.08 -0.63
CA ILE A 353 5.26 -12.47 -1.21
C ILE A 353 6.41 -11.99 -0.33
N GLU A 354 7.29 -12.91 0.07
CA GLU A 354 8.56 -12.57 0.73
C GLU A 354 9.68 -12.46 -0.31
N TRP A 355 10.51 -11.43 -0.17
CA TRP A 355 11.63 -11.16 -1.06
C TRP A 355 12.92 -10.85 -0.29
N ALA A 356 14.07 -11.07 -0.94
CA ALA A 356 15.38 -10.75 -0.38
C ALA A 356 16.33 -10.20 -1.47
N LYS A 357 17.18 -9.26 -1.10
CA LYS A 357 18.26 -8.70 -1.94
C LYS A 357 19.60 -9.17 -1.41
N ASP A 358 20.37 -9.85 -2.24
CA ASP A 358 21.71 -10.29 -1.90
C ASP A 358 22.69 -9.10 -1.84
N GLY A 359 23.30 -8.87 -0.69
CA GLY A 359 24.22 -7.74 -0.49
C GLY A 359 25.58 -7.90 -1.17
N ARG A 360 25.91 -9.11 -1.69
CA ARG A 360 27.14 -9.37 -2.44
C ARG A 360 26.97 -9.12 -3.92
N THR A 361 25.87 -9.61 -4.49
CA THR A 361 25.60 -9.53 -5.94
C THR A 361 24.70 -8.37 -6.31
N GLY A 362 23.92 -7.86 -5.35
CA GLY A 362 22.87 -6.86 -5.59
C GLY A 362 21.59 -7.45 -6.22
N GLU A 363 21.51 -8.76 -6.41
CA GLU A 363 20.39 -9.43 -7.06
C GLU A 363 19.21 -9.59 -6.09
N LEU A 364 18.00 -9.47 -6.64
CA LEU A 364 16.74 -9.72 -5.95
C LEU A 364 16.30 -11.17 -6.12
N PHE A 365 15.62 -11.72 -5.11
CA PHE A 365 15.06 -13.07 -5.12
C PHE A 365 13.69 -13.07 -4.44
N ILE A 366 12.79 -13.91 -4.93
CA ILE A 366 11.55 -14.28 -4.26
C ILE A 366 11.84 -15.51 -3.40
N VAL A 367 11.56 -15.42 -2.10
CA VAL A 367 11.88 -16.51 -1.17
C VAL A 367 10.63 -17.23 -0.64
N GLN A 368 9.45 -16.67 -0.82
CA GLN A 368 8.15 -17.30 -0.57
C GLN A 368 7.04 -16.53 -1.31
N ALA A 369 5.98 -17.23 -1.74
CA ALA A 369 4.74 -16.61 -2.18
C ALA A 369 3.55 -17.49 -1.77
N ARG A 370 2.45 -16.83 -1.35
CA ARG A 370 1.19 -17.49 -1.03
C ARG A 370 0.01 -16.57 -1.38
N PRO A 371 -1.19 -17.11 -1.61
CA PRO A 371 -2.37 -16.28 -1.78
C PRO A 371 -2.66 -15.44 -0.54
N GLU A 372 -3.05 -14.19 -0.76
CA GLU A 372 -3.61 -13.34 0.27
C GLU A 372 -5.08 -13.74 0.49
N THR A 373 -5.50 -13.98 1.74
CA THR A 373 -6.81 -14.57 2.05
C THR A 373 -7.74 -13.64 2.84
N VAL A 374 -7.24 -12.54 3.38
CA VAL A 374 -8.00 -11.64 4.26
C VAL A 374 -8.77 -10.59 3.44
N GLN A 375 -8.04 -9.75 2.72
CA GLN A 375 -8.65 -8.68 1.93
C GLN A 375 -9.24 -9.17 0.61
N ALA A 376 -8.70 -10.27 0.07
CA ALA A 376 -9.23 -10.88 -1.14
C ALA A 376 -10.69 -11.35 -1.01
N GLN A 377 -11.15 -11.69 0.20
CA GLN A 377 -12.49 -12.17 0.52
C GLN A 377 -13.45 -11.08 1.00
N LYS A 378 -12.98 -9.84 1.19
CA LYS A 378 -13.81 -8.71 1.65
C LYS A 378 -14.96 -8.46 0.67
N ASP A 379 -16.19 -8.43 1.16
CA ASP A 379 -17.35 -8.03 0.38
C ASP A 379 -17.30 -6.51 0.15
N LEU A 380 -16.93 -6.12 -1.08
CA LEU A 380 -16.85 -4.72 -1.49
C LEU A 380 -18.22 -4.09 -1.77
N ASP A 381 -19.29 -4.88 -1.79
CA ASP A 381 -20.67 -4.39 -1.99
C ASP A 381 -21.29 -3.81 -0.70
N VAL A 382 -20.68 -4.04 0.45
CA VAL A 382 -21.13 -3.50 1.75
C VAL A 382 -20.04 -2.56 2.32
N ILE A 383 -20.35 -1.27 2.35
CA ILE A 383 -19.48 -0.26 2.95
C ILE A 383 -19.86 -0.05 4.41
N GLN A 384 -18.91 -0.27 5.32
CA GLN A 384 -19.02 0.11 6.72
C GLN A 384 -18.21 1.38 6.96
N THR A 385 -18.85 2.41 7.45
CA THR A 385 -18.16 3.67 7.80
C THR A 385 -18.25 3.88 9.29
N PHE A 386 -17.11 4.08 9.93
CA PHE A 386 -16.99 4.43 11.35
C PHE A 386 -16.74 5.92 11.49
N LYS A 387 -17.51 6.60 12.35
CA LYS A 387 -17.38 8.05 12.54
C LYS A 387 -17.41 8.40 14.01
N LEU A 388 -16.36 9.07 14.49
CA LEU A 388 -16.36 9.68 15.82
C LEU A 388 -17.38 10.82 15.85
N LYS A 389 -18.20 10.89 16.93
CA LYS A 389 -19.15 11.99 17.15
C LYS A 389 -18.46 13.21 17.74
N GLU A 390 -17.38 13.01 18.46
CA GLU A 390 -16.57 14.08 19.05
C GLU A 390 -15.09 13.69 19.05
N ARG A 391 -14.19 14.66 19.02
CA ARG A 391 -12.75 14.44 19.12
C ARG A 391 -12.28 14.65 20.54
N GLY A 392 -11.50 13.69 21.06
CA GLY A 392 -10.88 13.78 22.38
C GLY A 392 -9.43 14.29 22.33
N LYS A 393 -8.80 14.29 23.50
CA LYS A 393 -7.37 14.55 23.61
C LYS A 393 -6.59 13.41 22.96
N VAL A 394 -5.73 13.72 22.02
CA VAL A 394 -4.82 12.74 21.40
C VAL A 394 -3.71 12.37 22.40
N LEU A 395 -3.54 11.09 22.67
CA LEU A 395 -2.50 10.55 23.54
C LEU A 395 -1.27 10.15 22.73
N ILE A 396 -1.46 9.35 21.68
CA ILE A 396 -0.40 8.89 20.80
C ILE A 396 -0.96 8.54 19.42
N THR A 397 -0.11 8.48 18.40
CA THR A 397 -0.45 8.11 17.04
C THR A 397 0.50 7.04 16.52
N GLY A 398 0.06 6.30 15.49
CA GLY A 398 0.86 5.31 14.77
C GLY A 398 0.26 5.03 13.42
N ARG A 399 0.58 3.90 12.81
CA ARG A 399 -0.03 3.44 11.55
C ARG A 399 -1.34 2.74 11.84
N SER A 400 -2.42 3.16 11.17
CA SER A 400 -3.71 2.48 11.26
C SER A 400 -3.68 1.13 10.56
N VAL A 401 -4.36 0.16 11.14
CA VAL A 401 -4.64 -1.16 10.59
C VAL A 401 -6.14 -1.40 10.69
N GLY A 402 -6.79 -1.54 9.55
CA GLY A 402 -8.24 -1.51 9.42
C GLY A 402 -8.81 -0.09 9.47
N GLU A 403 -10.16 0.00 9.41
CA GLU A 403 -10.90 1.27 9.33
C GLU A 403 -11.89 1.43 10.51
N LYS A 404 -11.76 0.62 11.55
CA LYS A 404 -12.70 0.57 12.68
C LYS A 404 -12.28 1.51 13.80
N ILE A 405 -13.28 1.78 14.65
CA ILE A 405 -13.10 2.46 15.93
C ILE A 405 -13.49 1.48 17.03
N ALA A 406 -12.72 1.43 18.11
CA ALA A 406 -13.03 0.67 19.29
C ALA A 406 -12.60 1.40 20.56
N SER A 407 -13.30 1.14 21.67
CA SER A 407 -12.97 1.73 22.98
C SER A 407 -12.86 0.64 24.02
N GLY A 408 -11.98 0.82 24.99
CA GLY A 408 -11.81 -0.11 26.10
C GLY A 408 -10.72 0.32 27.08
N PRO A 409 -10.53 -0.45 28.16
CA PRO A 409 -9.44 -0.23 29.11
C PRO A 409 -8.11 -0.75 28.53
N VAL A 410 -7.05 -0.01 28.73
CA VAL A 410 -5.69 -0.35 28.32
C VAL A 410 -5.18 -1.48 29.20
N ARG A 411 -4.57 -2.48 28.56
CA ARG A 411 -3.80 -3.54 29.18
C ARG A 411 -2.40 -3.57 28.60
N VAL A 412 -1.41 -3.15 29.40
CA VAL A 412 0.00 -3.13 28.98
C VAL A 412 0.64 -4.49 29.26
N VAL A 413 0.89 -5.26 28.21
CA VAL A 413 1.44 -6.61 28.32
C VAL A 413 2.90 -6.62 27.88
N LYS A 414 3.82 -6.99 28.79
CA LYS A 414 5.27 -6.98 28.57
C LYS A 414 5.82 -8.32 28.08
N SER A 415 5.16 -9.42 28.41
CA SER A 415 5.54 -10.76 27.98
C SER A 415 4.37 -11.72 28.03
N VAL A 416 4.52 -12.88 27.39
CA VAL A 416 3.51 -13.96 27.30
C VAL A 416 3.05 -14.45 28.70
N GLU A 417 3.89 -14.33 29.71
CA GLU A 417 3.56 -14.75 31.09
C GLU A 417 2.41 -13.95 31.72
N TYR A 418 2.21 -12.71 31.28
CA TYR A 418 1.15 -11.81 31.79
C TYR A 418 -0.17 -11.92 31.00
N LEU A 419 -0.27 -12.80 30.00
CA LEU A 419 -1.49 -12.97 29.19
C LEU A 419 -2.69 -13.48 29.98
N ARG A 420 -2.48 -14.12 31.14
CA ARG A 420 -3.54 -14.70 31.99
C ARG A 420 -4.50 -13.65 32.58
N GLU A 421 -4.07 -12.40 32.70
CA GLU A 421 -4.88 -11.32 33.28
C GLU A 421 -5.71 -10.55 32.24
N PHE A 422 -5.56 -10.84 30.95
CA PHE A 422 -6.22 -10.14 29.86
C PHE A 422 -7.69 -10.54 29.76
N ARG A 423 -8.59 -9.56 29.68
CA ARG A 423 -10.05 -9.76 29.64
C ARG A 423 -10.59 -9.43 28.26
N GLU A 424 -11.74 -10.01 27.94
CA GLU A 424 -12.46 -9.65 26.71
C GLU A 424 -12.87 -8.18 26.73
N GLY A 425 -12.59 -7.48 25.61
CA GLY A 425 -12.84 -6.05 25.48
C GLY A 425 -11.69 -5.13 25.93
N ASP A 426 -10.61 -5.67 26.50
CA ASP A 426 -9.41 -4.89 26.82
C ASP A 426 -8.70 -4.44 25.52
N ILE A 427 -7.98 -3.33 25.59
CA ILE A 427 -7.08 -2.87 24.53
C ILE A 427 -5.67 -3.37 24.82
N LEU A 428 -5.17 -4.23 23.93
CA LEU A 428 -3.84 -4.80 24.06
C LEU A 428 -2.77 -3.75 23.69
N VAL A 429 -1.89 -3.44 24.63
CA VAL A 429 -0.75 -2.53 24.40
C VAL A 429 0.55 -3.27 24.65
N ALA A 430 1.40 -3.37 23.63
CA ALA A 430 2.63 -4.15 23.70
C ALA A 430 3.80 -3.47 22.94
N ASP A 431 5.04 -3.89 23.20
CA ASP A 431 6.18 -3.46 22.38
C ASP A 431 6.05 -4.00 20.94
N LYS A 432 5.78 -5.30 20.83
CA LYS A 432 5.44 -6.03 19.60
C LYS A 432 4.63 -7.26 19.95
N THR A 433 3.98 -7.89 18.99
CA THR A 433 3.36 -9.20 19.15
C THR A 433 4.11 -10.24 18.32
N ASP A 434 4.01 -11.50 18.75
CA ASP A 434 4.43 -12.68 18.01
C ASP A 434 3.29 -13.70 18.00
N PRO A 435 3.42 -14.83 17.30
CA PRO A 435 2.32 -15.77 17.16
C PRO A 435 1.77 -16.35 18.49
N ASP A 436 2.52 -16.34 19.57
CA ASP A 436 2.06 -16.82 20.88
C ASP A 436 1.05 -15.88 21.54
N TRP A 437 0.86 -14.69 21.01
CA TRP A 437 -0.11 -13.68 21.48
C TRP A 437 -1.51 -13.86 20.91
N GLU A 438 -1.70 -14.70 19.91
CA GLU A 438 -2.98 -14.87 19.20
C GLU A 438 -4.18 -15.15 20.12
N PRO A 439 -4.09 -15.98 21.18
CA PRO A 439 -5.20 -16.22 22.09
C PRO A 439 -5.70 -14.97 22.83
N VAL A 440 -4.80 -14.00 23.05
CA VAL A 440 -5.13 -12.72 23.70
C VAL A 440 -5.63 -11.72 22.68
N MET A 441 -5.03 -11.70 21.49
CA MET A 441 -5.47 -10.82 20.39
C MET A 441 -6.93 -11.11 20.00
N LYS A 442 -7.40 -12.36 20.08
CA LYS A 442 -8.82 -12.76 19.86
C LYS A 442 -9.79 -12.11 20.86
N LYS A 443 -9.35 -11.78 22.07
CA LYS A 443 -10.17 -11.14 23.12
C LYS A 443 -10.08 -9.61 23.09
N ALA A 444 -9.08 -9.06 22.40
CA ALA A 444 -8.84 -7.64 22.39
C ALA A 444 -9.90 -6.89 21.58
N SER A 445 -10.36 -5.74 22.10
CA SER A 445 -11.20 -4.80 21.33
C SER A 445 -10.38 -3.99 20.34
N ALA A 446 -9.10 -3.74 20.65
CA ALA A 446 -8.13 -3.10 19.78
C ALA A 446 -6.70 -3.46 20.20
N ILE A 447 -5.74 -3.22 19.30
CA ILE A 447 -4.32 -3.54 19.54
C ILE A 447 -3.46 -2.31 19.27
N VAL A 448 -2.48 -2.04 20.14
CA VAL A 448 -1.50 -0.95 19.99
C VAL A 448 -0.11 -1.52 20.18
N THR A 449 0.80 -1.29 19.22
CA THR A 449 2.20 -1.72 19.36
C THR A 449 3.18 -0.57 19.16
N ASN A 450 4.31 -0.61 19.91
CA ASN A 450 5.39 0.35 19.72
C ASN A 450 6.05 0.15 18.35
N ARG A 451 6.25 -1.09 17.94
CA ARG A 451 6.97 -1.49 16.71
C ARG A 451 6.05 -2.17 15.72
N GLY A 452 6.52 -2.21 14.49
CA GLY A 452 5.87 -2.88 13.37
C GLY A 452 5.30 -1.93 12.33
N GLY A 453 5.19 -2.42 11.11
CA GLY A 453 4.50 -1.79 9.99
C GLY A 453 3.18 -2.51 9.70
N ARG A 454 2.48 -2.10 8.65
CA ARG A 454 1.19 -2.69 8.21
C ARG A 454 1.26 -4.18 7.83
N THR A 455 2.44 -4.73 7.69
CA THR A 455 2.69 -6.13 7.31
C THR A 455 3.29 -6.97 8.44
N CYS A 456 3.39 -6.42 9.67
CA CYS A 456 3.86 -7.17 10.83
C CYS A 456 2.78 -8.14 11.35
N HIS A 457 3.19 -9.07 12.21
CA HIS A 457 2.30 -10.05 12.83
C HIS A 457 1.06 -9.41 13.48
N ALA A 458 1.25 -8.34 14.29
CA ALA A 458 0.12 -7.61 14.88
C ALA A 458 -0.89 -7.14 13.84
N ALA A 459 -0.41 -6.59 12.73
CA ALA A 459 -1.25 -6.07 11.67
C ALA A 459 -1.99 -7.18 10.91
N ILE A 460 -1.29 -8.28 10.58
CA ILE A 460 -1.88 -9.42 9.86
C ILE A 460 -3.00 -10.05 10.69
N VAL A 461 -2.69 -10.43 11.92
CA VAL A 461 -3.66 -11.08 12.82
C VAL A 461 -4.83 -10.14 13.17
N SER A 462 -4.58 -8.84 13.35
CA SER A 462 -5.67 -7.87 13.57
C SER A 462 -6.67 -7.83 12.42
N ARG A 463 -6.20 -7.91 11.18
CA ARG A 463 -7.09 -7.99 9.99
C ARG A 463 -7.88 -9.28 9.96
N GLU A 464 -7.23 -10.41 10.21
CA GLU A 464 -7.87 -11.73 10.28
C GLU A 464 -8.98 -11.76 11.34
N LEU A 465 -8.73 -11.17 12.50
CA LEU A 465 -9.69 -11.07 13.59
C LEU A 465 -10.72 -9.96 13.41
N GLY A 466 -10.54 -9.07 12.44
CA GLY A 466 -11.37 -7.89 12.22
C GLY A 466 -11.31 -6.88 13.37
N VAL A 467 -10.19 -6.81 14.10
CA VAL A 467 -9.93 -5.94 15.25
C VAL A 467 -9.07 -4.75 14.79
N PRO A 468 -9.42 -3.47 15.09
CA PRO A 468 -8.58 -2.34 14.73
C PRO A 468 -7.24 -2.37 15.47
N ALA A 469 -6.16 -2.01 14.77
CA ALA A 469 -4.87 -1.88 15.43
C ALA A 469 -4.13 -0.60 15.03
N ILE A 470 -3.29 -0.11 15.93
CA ILE A 470 -2.33 0.96 15.69
C ILE A 470 -0.93 0.41 15.93
N VAL A 471 -0.11 0.38 14.88
CA VAL A 471 1.24 -0.16 14.96
C VAL A 471 2.29 0.94 14.77
N GLY A 472 3.51 0.71 15.27
CA GLY A 472 4.60 1.68 15.11
C GLY A 472 4.42 2.98 15.88
N THR A 473 3.84 2.92 17.08
CA THR A 473 3.64 4.09 17.94
C THR A 473 4.91 4.57 18.62
N GLU A 474 6.01 3.81 18.56
CA GLU A 474 7.32 4.03 19.19
C GLU A 474 7.29 3.98 20.73
N HIS A 475 6.34 4.65 21.37
CA HIS A 475 6.27 4.83 22.83
C HIS A 475 4.91 4.48 23.46
N GLY A 476 4.05 3.73 22.78
CA GLY A 476 2.70 3.39 23.26
C GLY A 476 2.68 2.77 24.65
N THR A 477 3.60 1.85 24.94
CA THR A 477 3.73 1.19 26.27
C THR A 477 4.18 2.14 27.39
N GLU A 478 4.74 3.29 27.05
CA GLU A 478 5.18 4.30 28.03
C GLU A 478 4.11 5.36 28.28
N VAL A 479 3.39 5.75 27.22
CA VAL A 479 2.37 6.80 27.22
C VAL A 479 1.05 6.31 27.78
N LEU A 480 0.60 5.13 27.37
CA LEU A 480 -0.68 4.56 27.78
C LEU A 480 -0.53 3.88 29.13
N LYS A 481 -1.52 4.11 30.04
CA LYS A 481 -1.47 3.62 31.41
C LYS A 481 -2.40 2.42 31.59
N GLU A 482 -1.96 1.48 32.40
CA GLU A 482 -2.77 0.31 32.80
C GLU A 482 -4.14 0.72 33.30
N GLY A 483 -5.21 0.11 32.75
CA GLY A 483 -6.61 0.38 33.10
C GLY A 483 -7.15 1.73 32.58
N GLN A 484 -6.36 2.56 31.87
CA GLN A 484 -6.83 3.81 31.26
C GLN A 484 -7.88 3.51 30.20
N LEU A 485 -9.04 4.15 30.26
CA LEU A 485 -10.04 4.09 29.20
C LEU A 485 -9.57 4.93 28.01
N VAL A 486 -9.49 4.35 26.82
CA VAL A 486 -9.10 5.03 25.59
C VAL A 486 -9.98 4.63 24.42
N THR A 487 -10.01 5.45 23.40
CA THR A 487 -10.65 5.15 22.11
C THR A 487 -9.56 5.09 21.03
N ILE A 488 -9.54 3.96 20.33
CA ILE A 488 -8.66 3.68 19.19
C ILE A 488 -9.44 4.01 17.92
N SER A 489 -8.97 4.97 17.13
CA SER A 489 -9.55 5.31 15.83
C SER A 489 -8.58 4.95 14.71
N CYS A 490 -9.02 4.05 13.83
CA CYS A 490 -8.37 3.74 12.56
C CYS A 490 -9.19 4.29 11.36
N ALA A 491 -10.24 5.07 11.63
CA ALA A 491 -11.17 5.57 10.61
C ALA A 491 -10.77 6.96 10.04
N GLU A 492 -9.58 7.47 10.37
CA GLU A 492 -9.13 8.80 9.96
C GLU A 492 -7.96 8.74 8.93
N GLY A 493 -7.92 7.67 8.16
CA GLY A 493 -6.90 7.43 7.13
C GLY A 493 -5.71 6.62 7.65
N ASP A 494 -4.54 6.84 7.08
CA ASP A 494 -3.30 6.10 7.36
C ASP A 494 -2.76 6.26 8.77
N THR A 495 -3.18 7.30 9.48
CA THR A 495 -2.76 7.57 10.85
C THR A 495 -3.81 7.07 11.83
N GLY A 496 -3.46 6.05 12.59
CA GLY A 496 -4.24 5.59 13.72
C GLY A 496 -4.03 6.50 14.92
N ILE A 497 -5.11 6.85 15.61
CA ILE A 497 -5.10 7.81 16.71
C ILE A 497 -5.66 7.15 17.98
N VAL A 498 -4.92 7.27 19.08
CA VAL A 498 -5.40 6.91 20.43
C VAL A 498 -5.89 8.17 21.13
N TYR A 499 -7.16 8.20 21.44
CA TYR A 499 -7.79 9.29 22.20
C TYR A 499 -7.98 8.91 23.66
N ASP A 500 -7.87 9.90 24.53
CA ASP A 500 -8.18 9.75 25.96
C ASP A 500 -9.69 9.63 26.17
N GLY A 501 -10.10 8.66 26.96
CA GLY A 501 -11.50 8.42 27.30
C GLY A 501 -12.26 7.51 26.32
N ASN A 502 -13.52 7.18 26.70
CA ASN A 502 -14.45 6.43 25.88
C ASN A 502 -15.29 7.38 25.04
N LEU A 503 -14.89 7.64 23.80
CA LEU A 503 -15.56 8.57 22.91
C LEU A 503 -16.71 7.88 22.14
N PRO A 504 -17.87 8.54 21.99
CA PRO A 504 -18.97 8.00 21.21
C PRO A 504 -18.66 7.99 19.72
N PHE A 505 -18.99 6.91 19.04
CA PHE A 505 -18.90 6.77 17.58
C PHE A 505 -20.15 6.10 17.02
N GLU A 506 -20.36 6.23 15.71
CA GLU A 506 -21.42 5.52 14.99
C GLU A 506 -20.84 4.65 13.90
N VAL A 507 -21.56 3.57 13.58
CA VAL A 507 -21.25 2.65 12.49
C VAL A 507 -22.39 2.69 11.48
N GLN A 508 -22.11 3.09 10.26
CA GLN A 508 -23.06 3.10 9.16
C GLN A 508 -22.73 1.96 8.20
N GLN A 509 -23.72 1.15 7.86
CA GLN A 509 -23.58 0.09 6.84
C GLN A 509 -24.43 0.46 5.64
N THR A 510 -23.83 0.42 4.44
CA THR A 510 -24.49 0.76 3.20
C THR A 510 -24.21 -0.33 2.15
N ASN A 511 -25.27 -0.95 1.65
CA ASN A 511 -25.16 -1.88 0.51
C ASN A 511 -25.26 -1.07 -0.79
N ILE A 512 -24.27 -1.21 -1.68
CA ILE A 512 -24.17 -0.46 -2.92
C ILE A 512 -24.43 -1.31 -4.18
N LYS A 513 -24.66 -2.60 -4.04
CA LYS A 513 -24.76 -3.58 -5.13
C LYS A 513 -25.85 -3.25 -6.15
N ASP A 514 -27.02 -2.83 -5.69
CA ASP A 514 -28.20 -2.60 -6.53
C ASP A 514 -28.49 -1.12 -6.81
N LEU A 515 -27.52 -0.24 -6.53
CA LEU A 515 -27.70 1.19 -6.67
C LEU A 515 -27.74 1.58 -8.16
N GLN A 516 -28.91 2.04 -8.64
CA GLN A 516 -29.03 2.63 -9.97
C GLN A 516 -28.25 3.94 -10.04
N ARG A 517 -27.45 4.09 -11.09
CA ARG A 517 -26.63 5.29 -11.30
C ARG A 517 -27.40 6.33 -12.14
N PRO A 518 -27.29 7.62 -11.79
CA PRO A 518 -27.82 8.69 -12.63
C PRO A 518 -26.99 8.84 -13.93
N ARG A 519 -27.58 9.51 -14.93
CA ARG A 519 -26.87 9.90 -16.17
C ARG A 519 -25.93 11.07 -15.94
N THR A 520 -26.32 12.03 -15.10
CA THR A 520 -25.45 13.10 -14.62
C THR A 520 -24.31 12.46 -13.86
N LYS A 521 -23.08 12.76 -14.23
CA LYS A 521 -21.91 12.18 -13.56
C LYS A 521 -21.83 12.64 -12.11
N VAL A 522 -21.72 11.69 -11.20
CA VAL A 522 -21.45 11.94 -9.78
C VAL A 522 -19.97 11.76 -9.53
N MET A 523 -19.29 12.85 -9.26
CA MET A 523 -17.87 12.89 -8.95
C MET A 523 -17.66 13.19 -7.45
N MET A 524 -16.44 13.13 -6.97
CA MET A 524 -16.14 13.41 -5.58
C MET A 524 -15.25 14.64 -5.40
N ASN A 525 -15.39 15.30 -4.26
CA ASN A 525 -14.46 16.29 -3.74
C ASN A 525 -13.50 15.57 -2.79
N LEU A 526 -12.22 15.55 -3.13
CA LEU A 526 -11.19 14.90 -2.31
C LEU A 526 -10.05 15.86 -1.98
N ALA A 527 -9.54 15.72 -0.76
CA ALA A 527 -8.40 16.50 -0.30
C ALA A 527 -7.27 15.58 0.20
N ASN A 528 -7.62 14.50 0.91
CA ASN A 528 -6.68 13.59 1.53
C ASN A 528 -6.33 12.40 0.62
N PRO A 529 -5.07 12.28 0.14
CA PRO A 529 -4.64 11.14 -0.67
C PRO A 529 -4.72 9.79 0.05
N GLU A 530 -4.60 9.77 1.38
CA GLU A 530 -4.61 8.53 2.16
C GLU A 530 -5.99 7.85 2.19
N GLU A 531 -7.06 8.60 1.96
CA GLU A 531 -8.43 8.07 1.88
C GLU A 531 -8.82 7.62 0.47
N ALA A 532 -7.99 7.91 -0.54
CA ALA A 532 -8.36 7.77 -1.94
C ALA A 532 -8.73 6.33 -2.32
N PHE A 533 -7.96 5.34 -1.87
CA PHE A 533 -8.21 3.94 -2.17
C PHE A 533 -9.54 3.45 -1.57
N ALA A 534 -9.80 3.76 -0.30
CA ALA A 534 -11.05 3.40 0.36
C ALA A 534 -12.27 4.07 -0.31
N LEU A 535 -12.16 5.37 -0.62
CA LEU A 535 -13.24 6.14 -1.21
C LEU A 535 -13.50 5.77 -2.69
N SER A 536 -12.53 5.18 -3.39
CA SER A 536 -12.69 4.77 -4.78
C SER A 536 -13.77 3.68 -4.97
N PHE A 537 -14.10 2.92 -3.92
CA PHE A 537 -15.17 1.91 -3.92
C PHE A 537 -16.57 2.52 -3.87
N LEU A 538 -16.72 3.77 -3.44
CA LEU A 538 -18.00 4.46 -3.53
C LEU A 538 -18.45 4.58 -4.99
N PRO A 539 -19.75 4.50 -5.31
CA PRO A 539 -20.26 4.72 -6.66
C PRO A 539 -19.92 6.13 -7.14
N ASN A 540 -18.96 6.25 -8.08
CA ASN A 540 -18.49 7.52 -8.58
C ASN A 540 -18.10 7.49 -10.05
N ASP A 541 -17.95 8.67 -10.67
CA ASP A 541 -17.47 8.89 -12.02
C ASP A 541 -16.11 9.61 -12.05
N GLY A 542 -15.40 9.63 -10.92
CA GLY A 542 -14.09 10.24 -10.76
C GLY A 542 -14.06 11.33 -9.70
N VAL A 543 -13.05 12.19 -9.75
CA VAL A 543 -12.84 13.30 -8.81
C VAL A 543 -12.97 14.61 -9.53
N GLY A 544 -13.99 15.41 -9.18
CA GLY A 544 -14.24 16.72 -9.79
C GLY A 544 -13.48 17.85 -9.13
N LEU A 545 -12.99 17.63 -7.89
CA LEU A 545 -12.09 18.56 -7.21
C LEU A 545 -11.10 17.79 -6.33
N ALA A 546 -9.87 17.69 -6.78
CA ALA A 546 -8.72 17.33 -5.95
C ALA A 546 -8.00 18.62 -5.51
N ARG A 547 -7.78 18.79 -4.21
CA ARG A 547 -7.21 20.01 -3.62
C ARG A 547 -5.73 19.86 -3.37
N MET A 548 -4.90 20.59 -4.14
CA MET A 548 -3.44 20.58 -3.98
C MET A 548 -2.98 21.14 -2.63
N GLU A 549 -3.70 22.13 -2.12
CA GLU A 549 -3.39 22.83 -0.86
C GLU A 549 -3.32 21.88 0.33
N PHE A 550 -4.19 20.87 0.38
CA PHE A 550 -4.15 19.86 1.44
C PHE A 550 -2.82 19.09 1.42
N ILE A 551 -2.37 18.68 0.23
CA ILE A 551 -1.10 17.96 0.07
C ILE A 551 0.06 18.86 0.52
N ILE A 552 0.06 20.13 0.11
CA ILE A 552 1.11 21.08 0.49
C ILE A 552 1.13 21.30 2.00
N ASN A 553 -0.02 21.57 2.63
CA ASN A 553 -0.11 21.84 4.07
C ASN A 553 0.23 20.63 4.95
N THR A 554 -0.20 19.43 4.53
CA THR A 554 -0.12 18.23 5.37
C THR A 554 1.21 17.51 5.18
N TYR A 555 1.65 17.36 3.93
CA TYR A 555 2.79 16.48 3.62
C TYR A 555 4.08 17.24 3.29
N ILE A 556 3.98 18.45 2.71
CA ILE A 556 5.14 19.25 2.33
C ILE A 556 5.50 20.24 3.44
N LYS A 557 4.54 21.03 3.89
CA LYS A 557 4.61 22.01 4.99
C LYS A 557 5.53 23.21 4.73
N VAL A 558 6.29 23.22 3.65
CA VAL A 558 7.31 24.22 3.34
C VAL A 558 6.87 25.06 2.16
N HIS A 559 7.08 26.37 2.25
CA HIS A 559 6.87 27.26 1.12
C HIS A 559 7.85 26.94 -0.02
N PRO A 560 7.40 26.80 -1.29
CA PRO A 560 8.28 26.34 -2.38
C PRO A 560 9.49 27.24 -2.61
N LEU A 561 9.35 28.55 -2.45
CA LEU A 561 10.48 29.49 -2.59
C LEU A 561 11.49 29.35 -1.43
N ALA A 562 11.07 28.92 -0.25
CA ALA A 562 12.00 28.66 0.85
C ALA A 562 12.88 27.42 0.61
N LEU A 563 12.44 26.49 -0.23
CA LEU A 563 13.26 25.38 -0.69
C LEU A 563 14.23 25.81 -1.81
N LEU A 564 13.78 26.65 -2.74
CA LEU A 564 14.58 27.17 -3.84
C LEU A 564 15.71 28.11 -3.34
N ASP A 565 15.42 28.97 -2.39
CA ASP A 565 16.35 29.94 -1.82
C ASP A 565 16.87 29.53 -0.43
N PHE A 566 16.94 28.24 -0.13
CA PHE A 566 17.26 27.69 1.19
C PHE A 566 18.52 28.31 1.82
N ASP A 567 19.58 28.47 1.04
CA ASP A 567 20.86 29.05 1.52
C ASP A 567 20.72 30.51 1.95
N LYS A 568 19.82 31.27 1.31
CA LYS A 568 19.55 32.70 1.56
C LYS A 568 18.52 32.91 2.68
N LEU A 569 17.84 31.85 3.15
CA LEU A 569 16.80 31.96 4.19
C LEU A 569 17.39 32.50 5.48
N ALA A 570 16.87 33.64 5.95
CA ALA A 570 17.39 34.31 7.15
C ALA A 570 16.85 33.72 8.47
N ASP A 571 15.68 33.06 8.44
CA ASP A 571 15.04 32.45 9.61
C ASP A 571 15.72 31.14 10.01
N PRO A 572 16.46 31.07 11.14
CA PRO A 572 17.20 29.88 11.55
C PRO A 572 16.27 28.75 12.01
N VAL A 573 15.07 29.06 12.52
CA VAL A 573 14.09 28.07 12.96
C VAL A 573 13.51 27.36 11.74
N ALA A 574 13.02 28.13 10.76
CA ALA A 574 12.53 27.60 9.50
C ALA A 574 13.62 26.77 8.78
N LYS A 575 14.86 27.26 8.80
CA LYS A 575 16.00 26.54 8.18
C LYS A 575 16.23 25.18 8.81
N ALA A 576 16.24 25.09 10.15
CA ALA A 576 16.40 23.84 10.88
C ALA A 576 15.24 22.86 10.62
N GLU A 577 14.01 23.34 10.57
CA GLU A 577 12.85 22.51 10.24
C GLU A 577 12.90 21.99 8.81
N ILE A 578 13.26 22.82 7.83
CA ILE A 578 13.46 22.40 6.43
C ILE A 578 14.55 21.35 6.33
N GLU A 579 15.68 21.50 6.99
CA GLU A 579 16.74 20.50 7.05
C GLU A 579 16.26 19.16 7.59
N LYS A 580 15.46 19.18 8.65
CA LYS A 580 14.87 17.97 9.24
C LYS A 580 13.95 17.26 8.26
N LEU A 581 13.06 18.00 7.56
CA LEU A 581 12.11 17.45 6.60
C LEU A 581 12.81 16.93 5.33
N THR A 582 13.85 17.63 4.89
CA THR A 582 14.57 17.33 3.63
C THR A 582 15.86 16.53 3.84
N ARG A 583 16.05 15.91 5.01
CA ARG A 583 17.31 15.21 5.38
C ARG A 583 17.74 14.10 4.41
N SER A 584 16.78 13.53 3.68
CA SER A 584 17.01 12.49 2.66
C SER A 584 17.19 13.04 1.24
N TYR A 585 17.16 14.36 1.08
CA TYR A 585 17.27 15.05 -0.20
C TYR A 585 18.53 15.90 -0.27
N THR A 586 19.36 15.69 -1.28
CA THR A 586 20.47 16.58 -1.63
C THR A 586 19.97 17.84 -2.32
N ASP A 587 18.95 17.69 -3.17
CA ASP A 587 18.24 18.79 -3.83
C ASP A 587 16.93 19.06 -3.07
N LYS A 588 16.84 20.18 -2.37
CA LYS A 588 15.70 20.52 -1.54
C LYS A 588 14.41 20.83 -2.33
N PRO A 589 14.46 21.55 -3.47
CA PRO A 589 13.31 21.68 -4.37
C PRO A 589 12.71 20.36 -4.81
N GLN A 590 13.53 19.31 -5.05
CA GLN A 590 13.05 17.99 -5.42
C GLN A 590 12.14 17.36 -4.35
N TYR A 591 12.34 17.68 -3.07
CA TYR A 591 11.43 17.28 -2.00
C TYR A 591 9.99 17.75 -2.26
N PHE A 592 9.80 19.02 -2.69
CA PHE A 592 8.49 19.55 -3.02
C PHE A 592 7.85 18.79 -4.19
N VAL A 593 8.61 18.62 -5.27
CA VAL A 593 8.15 17.93 -6.49
C VAL A 593 7.74 16.50 -6.18
N ASP A 594 8.58 15.76 -5.43
CA ASP A 594 8.33 14.37 -5.10
C ASP A 594 7.11 14.20 -4.20
N ARG A 595 7.01 14.99 -3.13
CA ARG A 595 5.88 14.90 -2.19
C ARG A 595 4.56 15.30 -2.84
N LEU A 596 4.56 16.34 -3.65
CA LEU A 596 3.37 16.75 -4.38
C LEU A 596 2.97 15.69 -5.41
N ALA A 597 3.93 15.18 -6.20
CA ALA A 597 3.67 14.13 -7.17
C ALA A 597 3.11 12.87 -6.52
N GLN A 598 3.64 12.46 -5.36
CA GLN A 598 3.14 11.30 -4.61
C GLN A 598 1.67 11.49 -4.19
N GLY A 599 1.32 12.60 -3.56
CA GLY A 599 -0.06 12.85 -3.14
C GLY A 599 -1.03 12.91 -4.33
N VAL A 600 -0.65 13.59 -5.41
CA VAL A 600 -1.46 13.68 -6.63
C VAL A 600 -1.59 12.33 -7.33
N ALA A 601 -0.51 11.54 -7.37
CA ALA A 601 -0.51 10.21 -7.98
C ALA A 601 -1.41 9.23 -7.24
N MET A 602 -1.45 9.27 -5.91
CA MET A 602 -2.38 8.45 -5.12
C MET A 602 -3.83 8.71 -5.50
N LEU A 603 -4.22 10.00 -5.61
CA LEU A 603 -5.56 10.39 -6.06
C LEU A 603 -5.84 9.92 -7.49
N ALA A 604 -4.91 10.15 -8.42
CA ALA A 604 -5.09 9.77 -9.82
C ALA A 604 -5.17 8.24 -10.01
N ALA A 605 -4.33 7.47 -9.30
CA ALA A 605 -4.31 6.01 -9.38
C ALA A 605 -5.58 5.37 -8.79
N ALA A 606 -6.07 5.88 -7.65
CA ALA A 606 -7.27 5.35 -6.98
C ALA A 606 -8.52 5.39 -7.88
N PHE A 607 -8.61 6.37 -8.77
CA PHE A 607 -9.75 6.56 -9.65
C PHE A 607 -9.48 6.23 -11.12
N TYR A 608 -8.28 5.74 -11.45
CA TYR A 608 -7.95 5.36 -12.83
C TYR A 608 -8.94 4.31 -13.38
N PRO A 609 -9.42 4.44 -14.65
CA PRO A 609 -9.13 5.48 -15.65
C PRO A 609 -10.08 6.70 -15.61
N LYS A 610 -10.91 6.85 -14.56
CA LYS A 610 -11.86 7.96 -14.42
C LYS A 610 -11.10 9.29 -14.23
N ASP A 611 -11.67 10.38 -14.74
CA ASP A 611 -11.05 11.71 -14.65
C ASP A 611 -10.83 12.16 -13.19
N VAL A 612 -9.65 12.71 -12.91
CA VAL A 612 -9.30 13.37 -11.65
C VAL A 612 -8.91 14.81 -11.98
N ILE A 613 -9.72 15.79 -11.55
CA ILE A 613 -9.49 17.20 -11.82
C ILE A 613 -8.75 17.81 -10.63
N LEU A 614 -7.46 18.06 -10.80
CA LEU A 614 -6.60 18.67 -9.80
C LEU A 614 -6.66 20.19 -9.91
N ARG A 615 -7.15 20.85 -8.87
CA ARG A 615 -7.02 22.30 -8.76
C ARG A 615 -5.57 22.65 -8.38
N LEU A 616 -4.94 23.51 -9.16
CA LEU A 616 -3.66 24.11 -8.82
C LEU A 616 -3.77 24.91 -7.52
N SER A 617 -2.65 25.14 -6.83
CA SER A 617 -2.64 25.71 -5.49
C SER A 617 -3.34 27.05 -5.38
N ASP A 618 -4.37 27.15 -4.56
CA ASP A 618 -5.22 28.34 -4.39
C ASP A 618 -5.10 28.94 -2.97
N PHE A 619 -3.89 29.03 -2.46
CA PHE A 619 -3.66 29.72 -1.19
C PHE A 619 -3.74 31.23 -1.33
N LYS A 620 -4.31 31.87 -0.33
CA LYS A 620 -4.18 33.30 -0.09
C LYS A 620 -2.78 33.64 0.42
N SER A 621 -2.34 34.89 0.29
CA SER A 621 -1.03 35.33 0.77
C SER A 621 -0.78 35.05 2.26
N ASN A 622 -1.78 35.24 3.11
CA ASN A 622 -1.69 34.91 4.54
C ASN A 622 -1.58 33.41 4.82
N GLU A 623 -2.19 32.56 4.00
CA GLU A 623 -2.10 31.09 4.10
C GLU A 623 -0.71 30.58 3.68
N TYR A 624 -0.19 31.08 2.55
CA TYR A 624 1.19 30.78 2.13
C TYR A 624 2.24 31.27 3.14
N ALA A 625 2.00 32.45 3.79
CA ALA A 625 2.88 32.97 4.82
C ALA A 625 2.99 32.04 6.05
N ASN A 626 1.97 31.20 6.30
CA ASN A 626 1.98 30.24 7.41
C ASN A 626 2.78 28.97 7.11
N LEU A 627 3.13 28.70 5.86
CA LEU A 627 4.06 27.61 5.52
C LEU A 627 5.45 27.93 6.06
N ILE A 628 6.23 26.90 6.36
CA ILE A 628 7.61 27.04 6.88
C ILE A 628 8.42 27.89 5.89
N GLY A 629 8.98 28.98 6.37
CA GLY A 629 9.73 29.96 5.57
C GLY A 629 8.89 30.91 4.73
N GLY A 630 7.53 30.78 4.72
CA GLY A 630 6.65 31.56 3.83
C GLY A 630 6.61 33.06 4.09
N LYS A 631 6.74 33.48 5.36
CA LYS A 631 6.71 34.91 5.75
C LYS A 631 7.70 35.80 5.00
N ALA A 632 8.80 35.23 4.52
CA ALA A 632 9.84 35.98 3.80
C ALA A 632 9.43 36.34 2.36
N TYR A 633 8.46 35.64 1.79
CA TYR A 633 8.11 35.72 0.37
C TYR A 633 6.74 36.32 0.10
N GLU A 634 5.85 36.28 1.07
CA GLU A 634 4.48 36.67 0.90
C GLU A 634 4.21 38.15 1.25
N PRO A 635 3.42 38.87 0.41
CA PRO A 635 3.01 40.21 0.74
C PRO A 635 1.99 40.23 1.86
N VAL A 636 1.99 41.31 2.64
CA VAL A 636 0.89 41.62 3.56
C VAL A 636 -0.18 42.37 2.77
N GLU A 637 -1.38 41.79 2.71
CA GLU A 637 -2.51 42.37 1.97
C GLU A 637 -3.68 42.69 2.92
N GLU A 638 -4.38 43.78 2.67
CA GLU A 638 -5.57 44.13 3.46
C GLU A 638 -6.73 43.16 3.19
N ASN A 639 -6.86 42.67 1.96
CA ASN A 639 -7.87 41.70 1.58
C ASN A 639 -7.26 40.54 0.76
N PRO A 640 -6.64 39.55 1.42
CA PRO A 640 -6.03 38.39 0.74
C PRO A 640 -7.04 37.58 -0.09
N MET A 641 -8.33 37.66 0.21
CA MET A 641 -9.38 36.91 -0.48
C MET A 641 -9.48 37.27 -1.97
N ILE A 642 -9.30 38.53 -2.32
CA ILE A 642 -9.34 39.03 -3.70
C ILE A 642 -7.98 39.55 -4.18
N GLY A 643 -6.94 39.32 -3.40
CA GLY A 643 -5.56 39.77 -3.65
C GLY A 643 -4.74 38.86 -4.53
N PHE A 644 -3.50 38.63 -4.15
CA PHE A 644 -2.50 37.82 -4.84
C PHE A 644 -2.75 36.30 -4.64
N ARG A 645 -3.72 35.75 -5.38
CA ARG A 645 -4.11 34.32 -5.31
C ARG A 645 -4.46 33.77 -6.70
N GLY A 646 -4.46 32.45 -6.85
CA GLY A 646 -4.87 31.75 -8.04
C GLY A 646 -4.05 32.14 -9.28
N ALA A 647 -4.71 32.28 -10.44
CA ALA A 647 -4.08 32.52 -11.75
C ALA A 647 -3.05 33.64 -11.72
N SER A 648 -3.32 34.77 -11.07
CA SER A 648 -2.39 35.92 -11.04
C SER A 648 -1.04 35.58 -10.43
N ARG A 649 -0.97 34.60 -9.55
CA ARG A 649 0.24 34.18 -8.84
C ARG A 649 1.20 33.41 -9.76
N TYR A 650 0.68 32.55 -10.62
CA TYR A 650 1.47 31.55 -11.34
C TYR A 650 2.41 32.12 -12.38
N TYR A 651 2.05 33.20 -13.05
CA TYR A 651 2.91 33.87 -14.03
C TYR A 651 3.65 35.09 -13.46
N HIS A 652 3.36 35.47 -12.17
CA HIS A 652 4.01 36.64 -11.57
C HIS A 652 5.44 36.28 -11.12
N PRO A 653 6.45 37.18 -11.35
CA PRO A 653 7.85 36.92 -10.98
C PRO A 653 8.10 36.55 -9.53
N ARG A 654 7.23 36.98 -8.60
CA ARG A 654 7.32 36.63 -7.17
C ARG A 654 7.08 35.16 -6.87
N TYR A 655 6.32 34.43 -7.71
CA TYR A 655 5.95 33.05 -7.43
C TYR A 655 6.21 32.08 -8.59
N GLN A 656 6.49 32.59 -9.80
CA GLN A 656 6.69 31.79 -11.00
C GLN A 656 7.63 30.61 -10.81
N ALA A 657 8.72 30.77 -10.02
CA ALA A 657 9.65 29.69 -9.70
C ALA A 657 9.03 28.60 -8.81
N GLY A 658 8.14 28.98 -7.87
CA GLY A 658 7.37 28.04 -7.06
C GLY A 658 6.35 27.26 -7.90
N PHE A 659 5.66 27.96 -8.82
CA PHE A 659 4.72 27.34 -9.76
C PHE A 659 5.40 26.34 -10.71
N ALA A 660 6.66 26.59 -11.07
CA ALA A 660 7.45 25.62 -11.85
C ALA A 660 7.56 24.26 -11.15
N LEU A 661 7.68 24.22 -9.83
CA LEU A 661 7.73 22.97 -9.05
C LEU A 661 6.37 22.23 -9.07
N GLU A 662 5.25 22.96 -9.00
CA GLU A 662 3.92 22.38 -9.16
C GLU A 662 3.74 21.76 -10.54
N CYS A 663 4.13 22.45 -11.61
CA CYS A 663 4.08 21.94 -12.98
C CYS A 663 4.96 20.70 -13.15
N GLN A 664 6.16 20.66 -12.57
CA GLN A 664 7.04 19.49 -12.61
C GLN A 664 6.41 18.28 -11.94
N ALA A 665 5.76 18.49 -10.79
CA ALA A 665 5.06 17.40 -10.08
C ALA A 665 3.90 16.84 -10.93
N VAL A 666 3.05 17.69 -11.52
CA VAL A 666 1.96 17.28 -12.41
C VAL A 666 2.48 16.54 -13.64
N ARG A 667 3.53 17.05 -14.27
CA ARG A 667 4.18 16.42 -15.43
C ARG A 667 4.67 15.02 -15.09
N ARG A 668 5.37 14.88 -13.96
CA ARG A 668 5.86 13.57 -13.47
C ARG A 668 4.74 12.55 -13.29
N VAL A 669 3.63 12.95 -12.71
CA VAL A 669 2.46 12.07 -12.53
C VAL A 669 1.90 11.62 -13.87
N ARG A 670 1.79 12.54 -14.85
CA ARG A 670 1.21 12.23 -16.14
C ARG A 670 2.15 11.46 -17.07
N GLU A 671 3.43 11.85 -17.11
CA GLU A 671 4.39 11.35 -18.09
C GLU A 671 5.23 10.19 -17.55
N ASP A 672 5.81 10.32 -16.35
CA ASP A 672 6.68 9.28 -15.79
C ASP A 672 5.86 8.13 -15.21
N MET A 673 4.73 8.43 -14.53
CA MET A 673 3.85 7.42 -13.91
C MET A 673 2.71 6.96 -14.84
N GLY A 674 2.46 7.64 -15.97
CA GLY A 674 1.46 7.28 -16.97
C GLY A 674 0.01 7.56 -16.56
N LEU A 675 -0.24 8.37 -15.52
CA LEU A 675 -1.57 8.67 -14.99
C LEU A 675 -2.22 9.82 -15.77
N THR A 676 -2.58 9.57 -17.03
CA THR A 676 -3.12 10.58 -17.97
C THR A 676 -4.57 10.97 -17.67
N ASN A 677 -5.27 10.25 -16.78
CA ASN A 677 -6.59 10.62 -16.26
C ASN A 677 -6.55 11.86 -15.35
N LEU A 678 -5.36 12.31 -14.94
CA LEU A 678 -5.17 13.57 -14.22
C LEU A 678 -5.40 14.75 -15.17
N LYS A 679 -6.39 15.62 -14.85
CA LYS A 679 -6.68 16.90 -15.50
C LYS A 679 -6.29 18.02 -14.56
N VAL A 680 -6.11 19.23 -15.10
CA VAL A 680 -5.68 20.40 -14.31
C VAL A 680 -6.77 21.46 -14.33
N MET A 681 -7.01 22.13 -13.21
CA MET A 681 -7.95 23.23 -13.09
C MET A 681 -7.26 24.47 -12.55
N ILE A 682 -7.42 25.59 -13.25
CA ILE A 682 -6.89 26.90 -12.88
C ILE A 682 -7.91 27.62 -12.00
N PRO A 683 -7.59 27.90 -10.70
CA PRO A 683 -8.45 28.64 -9.80
C PRO A 683 -8.31 30.15 -9.97
N PHE A 684 -9.32 30.87 -9.56
CA PHE A 684 -9.37 32.31 -9.43
C PHE A 684 -8.81 33.09 -10.63
N CYS A 685 -9.24 32.67 -11.83
CA CYS A 685 -8.82 33.27 -13.10
C CYS A 685 -9.76 34.42 -13.44
N ARG A 686 -9.30 35.66 -13.31
CA ARG A 686 -10.14 36.89 -13.40
C ARG A 686 -10.43 37.30 -14.83
N THR A 687 -9.45 37.07 -15.74
CA THR A 687 -9.50 37.57 -17.11
C THR A 687 -9.03 36.50 -18.10
N ILE A 688 -9.41 36.66 -19.36
CA ILE A 688 -8.95 35.83 -20.48
C ILE A 688 -7.40 35.88 -20.59
N ASP A 689 -6.82 37.10 -20.46
CA ASP A 689 -5.38 37.31 -20.50
C ASP A 689 -4.63 36.53 -19.39
N GLU A 690 -5.17 36.51 -18.15
CA GLU A 690 -4.61 35.68 -17.08
C GLU A 690 -4.63 34.20 -17.46
N GLY A 691 -5.73 33.70 -18.01
CA GLY A 691 -5.87 32.31 -18.45
C GLY A 691 -4.83 31.93 -19.51
N LEU A 692 -4.62 32.79 -20.48
CA LEU A 692 -3.60 32.59 -21.55
C LEU A 692 -2.18 32.63 -20.98
N ARG A 693 -1.88 33.56 -20.08
CA ARG A 693 -0.55 33.65 -19.43
C ARG A 693 -0.23 32.43 -18.58
N VAL A 694 -1.18 31.93 -17.80
CA VAL A 694 -0.97 30.71 -17.00
C VAL A 694 -0.72 29.51 -17.90
N GLN A 695 -1.51 29.34 -18.98
CA GLN A 695 -1.31 28.24 -19.92
C GLN A 695 0.06 28.35 -20.64
N ALA A 696 0.50 29.57 -21.00
CA ALA A 696 1.82 29.80 -21.56
C ALA A 696 2.93 29.45 -20.54
N GLU A 697 2.75 29.74 -19.26
CA GLU A 697 3.69 29.37 -18.21
C GLU A 697 3.74 27.85 -18.01
N MET A 698 2.59 27.18 -17.97
CA MET A 698 2.50 25.71 -17.91
C MET A 698 3.20 25.04 -19.10
N GLU A 699 3.05 25.60 -20.32
CA GLU A 699 3.69 25.09 -21.55
C GLU A 699 5.22 25.13 -21.44
N LYS A 700 5.81 26.14 -20.81
CA LYS A 700 7.27 26.22 -20.57
C LYS A 700 7.77 25.05 -19.73
N HIS A 701 6.92 24.50 -18.88
CA HIS A 701 7.24 23.37 -17.99
C HIS A 701 6.72 22.03 -18.53
N GLY A 702 6.31 21.96 -19.81
CA GLY A 702 5.90 20.73 -20.49
C GLY A 702 4.42 20.39 -20.38
N LEU A 703 3.60 21.23 -19.75
CA LEU A 703 2.15 21.02 -19.61
C LEU A 703 1.39 21.84 -20.66
N LYS A 704 1.25 21.28 -21.86
CA LYS A 704 0.55 21.93 -22.96
C LYS A 704 -0.85 21.35 -23.14
N ARG A 705 -1.87 22.23 -23.22
CA ARG A 705 -3.26 21.86 -23.49
C ARG A 705 -3.37 20.99 -24.75
N GLY A 706 -4.12 19.88 -24.66
CA GLY A 706 -4.34 18.92 -25.75
C GLY A 706 -3.20 17.93 -26.00
N VAL A 707 -1.98 18.19 -25.48
CA VAL A 707 -0.85 17.26 -25.63
C VAL A 707 -1.00 16.12 -24.60
N ASN A 708 -0.80 14.88 -25.03
CA ASN A 708 -1.00 13.67 -24.22
C ASN A 708 -2.37 13.63 -23.52
N GLY A 709 -3.42 14.21 -24.17
CA GLY A 709 -4.76 14.26 -23.60
C GLY A 709 -4.90 15.16 -22.37
N LEU A 710 -4.01 16.14 -22.18
CA LEU A 710 -4.14 17.11 -21.09
C LEU A 710 -5.29 18.06 -21.36
N GLU A 711 -6.33 17.99 -20.55
CA GLU A 711 -7.41 18.96 -20.49
C GLU A 711 -7.12 19.98 -19.39
N ILE A 712 -7.35 21.27 -19.67
CA ILE A 712 -7.21 22.36 -18.72
C ILE A 712 -8.58 22.98 -18.47
N TYR A 713 -9.02 22.92 -17.24
CA TYR A 713 -10.29 23.47 -16.74
C TYR A 713 -10.07 24.85 -16.14
N VAL A 714 -11.11 25.67 -16.14
CA VAL A 714 -11.18 26.89 -15.33
C VAL A 714 -12.16 26.69 -14.19
N MET A 715 -11.79 27.16 -13.01
CA MET A 715 -12.73 27.26 -11.90
C MET A 715 -13.61 28.49 -12.08
N CYS A 716 -14.90 28.27 -12.33
CA CYS A 716 -15.88 29.35 -12.53
C CYS A 716 -16.38 29.81 -11.15
N GLU A 717 -15.69 30.76 -10.58
CA GLU A 717 -15.92 31.21 -9.20
C GLU A 717 -15.88 32.74 -9.04
N ILE A 718 -15.74 33.43 -10.18
CA ILE A 718 -15.75 34.90 -10.25
C ILE A 718 -16.85 35.31 -11.23
N PRO A 719 -17.65 36.37 -10.96
CA PRO A 719 -18.72 36.81 -11.87
C PRO A 719 -18.26 37.06 -13.32
N SER A 720 -17.00 37.50 -13.54
CA SER A 720 -16.43 37.66 -14.89
C SER A 720 -16.36 36.35 -15.67
N ASN A 721 -16.16 35.19 -14.99
CA ASN A 721 -16.17 33.88 -15.67
C ASN A 721 -17.55 33.54 -16.25
N VAL A 722 -18.62 34.01 -15.61
CA VAL A 722 -20.00 33.80 -16.08
C VAL A 722 -20.33 34.76 -17.21
N ILE A 723 -20.00 36.06 -17.05
CA ILE A 723 -20.29 37.12 -18.02
C ILE A 723 -19.55 36.86 -19.34
N LEU A 724 -18.29 36.45 -19.27
CA LEU A 724 -17.44 36.15 -20.44
C LEU A 724 -17.28 34.63 -20.66
N ALA A 725 -18.30 33.85 -20.31
CA ALA A 725 -18.21 32.37 -20.37
C ALA A 725 -17.91 31.86 -21.80
N ALA A 726 -18.38 32.53 -22.82
CA ALA A 726 -18.14 32.15 -24.22
C ALA A 726 -16.66 32.27 -24.61
N GLU A 727 -16.02 33.36 -24.18
CA GLU A 727 -14.60 33.64 -24.42
C GLU A 727 -13.69 32.71 -23.57
N PHE A 728 -14.04 32.43 -22.31
CA PHE A 728 -13.38 31.44 -21.51
C PHE A 728 -13.50 30.04 -22.12
N ALA A 729 -14.65 29.68 -22.71
CA ALA A 729 -14.85 28.40 -23.38
C ALA A 729 -13.94 28.21 -24.62
N ASP A 730 -13.47 29.28 -25.23
CA ASP A 730 -12.55 29.16 -26.38
C ASP A 730 -11.12 28.75 -25.92
N ILE A 731 -10.71 29.12 -24.72
CA ILE A 731 -9.38 28.86 -24.21
C ILE A 731 -9.28 27.73 -23.17
N PHE A 732 -10.41 27.21 -22.67
CA PHE A 732 -10.45 26.10 -21.71
C PHE A 732 -11.25 24.90 -22.25
N ASP A 733 -10.95 23.69 -21.73
CA ASP A 733 -11.62 22.46 -22.14
C ASP A 733 -12.88 22.18 -21.33
N GLY A 734 -12.96 22.74 -20.14
CA GLY A 734 -14.09 22.57 -19.25
C GLY A 734 -14.15 23.63 -18.14
N PHE A 735 -15.27 23.64 -17.45
CA PHE A 735 -15.57 24.53 -16.33
C PHE A 735 -15.93 23.70 -15.10
N SER A 736 -15.49 24.15 -13.94
CA SER A 736 -15.98 23.66 -12.66
C SER A 736 -16.47 24.82 -11.83
N ILE A 737 -17.75 24.84 -11.46
CA ILE A 737 -18.36 25.93 -10.73
C ILE A 737 -17.91 25.84 -9.27
N GLY A 738 -17.15 26.84 -8.80
CA GLY A 738 -16.79 27.05 -7.41
C GLY A 738 -17.86 27.90 -6.70
N SER A 739 -18.98 27.27 -6.35
CA SER A 739 -20.16 28.01 -5.86
C SER A 739 -19.91 28.82 -4.58
N ASN A 740 -18.93 28.43 -3.76
CA ASN A 740 -18.61 29.16 -2.54
C ASN A 740 -18.08 30.58 -2.84
N ASP A 741 -16.98 30.65 -3.61
CA ASP A 741 -16.37 31.96 -3.96
C ASP A 741 -17.27 32.72 -4.92
N LEU A 742 -17.96 32.02 -5.84
CA LEU A 742 -18.93 32.66 -6.72
C LEU A 742 -20.06 33.33 -5.92
N THR A 743 -20.63 32.68 -4.93
CA THR A 743 -21.67 33.23 -4.05
C THR A 743 -21.15 34.44 -3.28
N GLN A 744 -19.95 34.30 -2.69
CA GLN A 744 -19.31 35.39 -1.95
C GLN A 744 -19.13 36.64 -2.80
N LEU A 745 -18.70 36.49 -4.04
CA LEU A 745 -18.42 37.63 -4.93
C LEU A 745 -19.68 38.20 -5.58
N ILE A 746 -20.69 37.37 -5.85
CA ILE A 746 -22.00 37.85 -6.36
C ILE A 746 -22.71 38.69 -5.30
N LEU A 747 -22.72 38.19 -4.07
CA LEU A 747 -23.44 38.86 -2.98
C LEU A 747 -22.61 39.95 -2.26
N GLY A 748 -21.30 40.02 -2.54
CA GLY A 748 -20.39 40.95 -1.86
C GLY A 748 -20.27 40.64 -0.37
N VAL A 749 -20.25 39.37 0.03
CA VAL A 749 -20.27 38.91 1.40
C VAL A 749 -19.00 38.14 1.73
N ASP A 750 -18.33 38.48 2.80
CA ASP A 750 -17.27 37.67 3.37
C ASP A 750 -17.86 36.53 4.20
N ARG A 751 -17.74 35.30 3.75
CA ARG A 751 -18.27 34.08 4.42
C ARG A 751 -17.59 33.78 5.76
N ASP A 752 -16.37 34.30 5.96
CA ASP A 752 -15.57 34.08 7.17
C ASP A 752 -15.90 35.16 8.25
N SER A 753 -16.73 36.18 7.92
CA SER A 753 -17.16 37.20 8.84
C SER A 753 -18.42 36.78 9.60
N GLU A 754 -18.33 36.58 10.90
CA GLU A 754 -19.46 36.18 11.77
C GLU A 754 -20.69 37.08 11.62
N ILE A 755 -20.50 38.35 11.30
CA ILE A 755 -21.57 39.36 11.21
C ILE A 755 -22.37 39.18 9.91
N VAL A 756 -21.72 38.98 8.78
CA VAL A 756 -22.39 38.96 7.47
C VAL A 756 -22.53 37.56 6.91
N ALA A 757 -21.85 36.54 7.46
CA ALA A 757 -22.00 35.16 7.06
C ALA A 757 -23.46 34.64 6.98
N PRO A 758 -24.41 35.10 7.83
CA PRO A 758 -25.83 34.71 7.70
C PRO A 758 -26.47 35.10 6.36
N ILE A 759 -25.90 36.10 5.64
CA ILE A 759 -26.37 36.51 4.31
C ILE A 759 -25.85 35.56 3.22
N PHE A 760 -24.76 34.84 3.48
CA PHE A 760 -24.21 33.88 2.54
C PHE A 760 -25.19 32.75 2.30
N ASN A 761 -25.70 32.63 1.06
CA ASN A 761 -26.63 31.58 0.68
C ASN A 761 -26.48 31.22 -0.79
N GLU A 762 -25.91 30.07 -1.06
CA GLU A 762 -25.68 29.57 -2.41
C GLU A 762 -26.99 29.36 -3.18
N ARG A 763 -28.13 29.19 -2.48
CA ARG A 763 -29.49 29.06 -3.07
C ARG A 763 -30.12 30.38 -3.49
N ASN A 764 -29.42 31.53 -3.26
CA ASN A 764 -29.92 32.85 -3.65
C ASN A 764 -30.24 32.89 -5.17
N ALA A 765 -31.30 33.64 -5.52
CA ALA A 765 -31.78 33.73 -6.91
C ALA A 765 -30.71 34.30 -7.87
N ALA A 766 -29.90 35.28 -7.43
CA ALA A 766 -28.81 35.82 -8.22
C ALA A 766 -27.72 34.78 -8.51
N VAL A 767 -27.35 33.97 -7.52
CA VAL A 767 -26.37 32.88 -7.67
C VAL A 767 -26.91 31.83 -8.63
N LYS A 768 -28.13 31.36 -8.43
CA LYS A 768 -28.77 30.38 -9.33
C LYS A 768 -28.87 30.88 -10.76
N SER A 769 -29.21 32.18 -10.97
CA SER A 769 -29.28 32.78 -12.28
C SER A 769 -27.93 32.77 -13.02
N MET A 770 -26.85 33.13 -12.34
CA MET A 770 -25.50 33.09 -12.91
C MET A 770 -25.04 31.66 -13.22
N ILE A 771 -25.32 30.71 -12.32
CA ILE A 771 -25.03 29.29 -12.56
C ILE A 771 -25.78 28.76 -13.78
N ALA A 772 -27.07 29.06 -13.90
CA ALA A 772 -27.87 28.66 -15.07
C ALA A 772 -27.30 29.25 -16.37
N GLN A 773 -26.87 30.53 -16.35
CA GLN A 773 -26.27 31.20 -17.48
C GLN A 773 -24.99 30.51 -17.97
N VAL A 774 -24.04 30.21 -17.04
CA VAL A 774 -22.78 29.57 -17.46
C VAL A 774 -23.01 28.15 -17.96
N ILE A 775 -23.92 27.37 -17.35
CA ILE A 775 -24.28 26.03 -17.84
C ILE A 775 -24.81 26.10 -19.27
N LYS A 776 -25.74 27.06 -19.55
CA LYS A 776 -26.28 27.27 -20.89
C LYS A 776 -25.17 27.55 -21.91
N VAL A 777 -24.28 28.50 -21.62
CA VAL A 777 -23.18 28.90 -22.53
C VAL A 777 -22.24 27.72 -22.77
N CYS A 778 -21.84 26.97 -21.73
CA CYS A 778 -20.96 25.80 -21.90
C CYS A 778 -21.59 24.72 -22.79
N ARG A 779 -22.89 24.47 -22.66
CA ARG A 779 -23.64 23.55 -23.53
C ARG A 779 -23.65 24.03 -24.99
N GLU A 780 -23.93 25.29 -25.23
CA GLU A 780 -23.90 25.91 -26.57
C GLU A 780 -22.51 25.82 -27.22
N LYS A 781 -21.45 25.98 -26.41
CA LYS A 781 -20.04 25.88 -26.83
C LYS A 781 -19.49 24.44 -26.81
N HIS A 782 -20.30 23.43 -26.45
CA HIS A 782 -19.88 22.03 -26.31
C HIS A 782 -18.68 21.87 -25.38
N ARG A 783 -18.67 22.57 -24.24
CA ARG A 783 -17.67 22.45 -23.22
C ARG A 783 -18.24 21.71 -22.01
N LYS A 784 -17.38 20.88 -21.39
CA LYS A 784 -17.73 20.18 -20.14
C LYS A 784 -17.99 21.20 -19.05
N ILE A 785 -19.03 20.99 -18.23
CA ILE A 785 -19.32 21.83 -17.08
C ILE A 785 -19.74 20.98 -15.89
N GLY A 786 -19.05 21.18 -14.77
CA GLY A 786 -19.36 20.57 -13.48
C GLY A 786 -19.47 21.61 -12.38
N ILE A 787 -19.84 21.15 -11.19
CA ILE A 787 -19.82 21.93 -9.96
C ILE A 787 -19.01 21.19 -8.90
N CYS A 788 -18.22 21.91 -8.11
CA CYS A 788 -17.43 21.37 -7.01
C CYS A 788 -17.61 22.13 -5.68
N GLY A 789 -18.55 23.10 -5.63
CA GLY A 789 -18.89 23.77 -4.40
C GLY A 789 -19.70 22.93 -3.42
N GLN A 790 -19.98 23.46 -2.26
CA GLN A 790 -20.59 22.73 -1.15
C GLN A 790 -22.11 22.52 -1.32
N ALA A 791 -22.80 23.43 -2.02
CA ALA A 791 -24.25 23.45 -2.10
C ALA A 791 -24.92 22.14 -2.50
N PRO A 792 -24.45 21.36 -3.51
CA PRO A 792 -25.08 20.09 -3.85
C PRO A 792 -24.95 19.01 -2.77
N SER A 793 -23.92 19.06 -1.95
CA SER A 793 -23.72 18.16 -0.82
C SER A 793 -24.66 18.48 0.34
N ASP A 794 -24.84 19.77 0.64
CA ASP A 794 -25.64 20.24 1.75
C ASP A 794 -27.15 20.25 1.42
N TYR A 795 -27.49 20.54 0.15
CA TYR A 795 -28.87 20.72 -0.32
C TYR A 795 -29.17 19.83 -1.53
N PRO A 796 -29.78 18.65 -1.35
CA PRO A 796 -30.14 17.77 -2.47
C PRO A 796 -31.02 18.43 -3.54
N GLU A 797 -31.87 19.40 -3.15
CA GLU A 797 -32.67 20.19 -4.08
C GLU A 797 -31.85 21.14 -4.96
N PHE A 798 -30.65 21.49 -4.53
CA PHE A 798 -29.71 22.25 -5.36
C PHE A 798 -29.11 21.35 -6.46
N ALA A 799 -28.78 20.11 -6.12
CA ALA A 799 -28.36 19.13 -7.12
C ALA A 799 -29.46 18.89 -8.16
N GLN A 800 -30.73 18.77 -7.74
CA GLN A 800 -31.88 18.65 -8.63
C GLN A 800 -32.02 19.87 -9.56
N PHE A 801 -31.82 21.09 -9.06
CA PHE A 801 -31.81 22.31 -9.88
C PHE A 801 -30.72 22.25 -10.96
N LEU A 802 -29.51 21.81 -10.61
CA LEU A 802 -28.40 21.69 -11.57
C LEU A 802 -28.71 20.68 -12.70
N VAL A 803 -29.35 19.57 -12.35
CA VAL A 803 -29.84 18.56 -13.32
C VAL A 803 -30.87 19.17 -14.27
N GLU A 804 -31.79 20.04 -13.79
CA GLU A 804 -32.73 20.78 -14.62
C GLU A 804 -32.06 21.69 -15.64
N GLN A 805 -30.92 22.30 -15.22
CA GLN A 805 -30.14 23.17 -16.13
C GLN A 805 -29.30 22.36 -17.13
N GLY A 806 -29.18 21.05 -16.94
CA GLY A 806 -28.42 20.13 -17.80
C GLY A 806 -26.92 20.18 -17.58
N ILE A 807 -26.48 20.23 -16.32
CA ILE A 807 -25.07 20.11 -15.92
C ILE A 807 -24.52 18.72 -16.26
N ASP A 808 -23.24 18.61 -16.61
CA ASP A 808 -22.61 17.33 -16.97
C ASP A 808 -22.19 16.52 -15.74
N SER A 809 -21.66 17.19 -14.69
CA SER A 809 -21.17 16.51 -13.48
C SER A 809 -21.44 17.32 -12.21
N ILE A 810 -21.64 16.59 -11.12
CA ILE A 810 -21.83 17.14 -9.77
C ILE A 810 -20.83 16.47 -8.87
N SER A 811 -19.89 17.25 -8.30
CA SER A 811 -18.91 16.72 -7.33
C SER A 811 -19.45 16.90 -5.92
N LEU A 812 -19.40 15.82 -5.17
CA LEU A 812 -19.98 15.70 -3.84
C LEU A 812 -18.92 15.34 -2.80
N ASN A 813 -19.16 15.70 -1.57
CA ASN A 813 -18.40 15.17 -0.46
C ASN A 813 -18.69 13.66 -0.31
N PRO A 814 -17.71 12.83 0.05
CA PRO A 814 -17.85 11.37 0.10
C PRO A 814 -19.08 10.89 0.89
N ASP A 815 -19.35 11.51 2.03
CA ASP A 815 -20.48 11.19 2.94
C ASP A 815 -21.87 11.47 2.33
N THR A 816 -21.96 12.29 1.28
CA THR A 816 -23.22 12.68 0.66
C THR A 816 -23.46 11.99 -0.69
N VAL A 817 -22.46 11.28 -1.24
CA VAL A 817 -22.51 10.65 -2.57
C VAL A 817 -23.78 9.80 -2.76
N LEU A 818 -24.06 8.90 -1.83
CA LEU A 818 -25.19 7.97 -1.96
C LEU A 818 -26.53 8.69 -1.90
N LYS A 819 -26.73 9.55 -0.90
CA LYS A 819 -27.96 10.31 -0.70
C LYS A 819 -28.26 11.21 -1.88
N THR A 820 -27.29 11.96 -2.33
CA THR A 820 -27.47 12.93 -3.42
C THR A 820 -27.61 12.25 -4.78
N SER A 821 -26.94 11.11 -5.00
CA SER A 821 -27.14 10.30 -6.21
C SER A 821 -28.59 9.85 -6.37
N LEU A 822 -29.26 9.47 -5.28
CA LEU A 822 -30.67 9.10 -5.30
C LEU A 822 -31.57 10.30 -5.67
N ALA A 823 -31.28 11.47 -5.11
CA ALA A 823 -32.03 12.70 -5.43
C ALA A 823 -31.86 13.15 -6.88
N ILE A 824 -30.64 12.99 -7.44
CA ILE A 824 -30.36 13.25 -8.87
C ILE A 824 -31.15 12.27 -9.73
N LEU A 825 -31.11 10.98 -9.43
CA LEU A 825 -31.82 9.95 -10.16
C LEU A 825 -33.35 10.16 -10.17
N GLU A 826 -33.91 10.53 -9.01
CA GLU A 826 -35.33 10.88 -8.89
C GLU A 826 -35.71 12.04 -9.83
N LYS A 827 -34.87 13.09 -9.87
CA LYS A 827 -35.06 14.24 -10.74
C LYS A 827 -34.99 13.89 -12.22
N GLU A 828 -34.01 13.10 -12.61
CA GLU A 828 -33.88 12.61 -14.00
C GLU A 828 -35.08 11.80 -14.45
N ARG A 829 -35.63 10.96 -13.59
CA ARG A 829 -36.85 10.18 -13.86
C ARG A 829 -38.06 11.09 -14.00
N ALA A 830 -38.16 12.15 -13.20
CA ALA A 830 -39.24 13.12 -13.32
C ALA A 830 -39.17 13.90 -14.65
N LEU A 831 -37.97 14.34 -15.06
CA LEU A 831 -37.75 15.02 -16.34
C LEU A 831 -38.03 14.13 -17.55
N ALA A 832 -37.71 12.82 -17.47
CA ALA A 832 -37.97 11.87 -18.53
C ALA A 832 -39.47 11.53 -18.72
N ARG A 833 -40.32 11.84 -17.73
CA ARG A 833 -41.79 11.62 -17.78
C ARG A 833 -42.56 12.84 -18.32
N VAL A 834 -41.89 13.98 -18.47
CA VAL A 834 -42.49 15.17 -19.10
C VAL A 834 -42.33 15.02 -20.59
N PRO A 835 -43.46 14.91 -21.41
CA PRO A 835 -43.41 14.69 -22.84
C PRO A 835 -42.80 15.85 -23.61
#